data_f3b188713bdb96cad8b1d542bea16cda
#
_entry.id   f3b188713bdb96cad8b1d542bea16cda
#
_cell.length_a   1.000
_cell.length_b   1.000
_cell.length_c   1.000
_cell.angle_alpha   90.00
_cell.angle_beta   90.00
_cell.angle_gamma   90.00
#
_symmetry.space_group_name_H-M   'P 1'
#
loop_
_entity.id
_entity.type
_entity.pdbx_description
1 polymer ?
#
loop_
_entity_poly.entity_id
_entity_poly.type
_entity_poly.pdbx_seq_one_letter_code
_entity_poly.pdbx_strand_id
1 'polypeptide(L)'
;MAVVLFVLVSVAYFFTPITQGLVLSGNDITGGVGAGRERMEYLERTGNDTRWTNALFSGMPTYQISPSYKSRSVLSGLERVYELGLTDCAMYVFILLLGFYILMRTFRARPPVAVFGAVAWAFSSYFFIIIGAGHLWKVLTLAFIPPTIAGMVLCYRGKYLWGGVMTMFFIAWQILSNHLQMTYYFIFAMVLMSVGFLITAIREKQLVRFAKGVGIFVVASLIGVAVNSSNLYHTYQYSKQTMRGSSELATAGKHDQSAASGLSKEYITQWSYGVGETFSLLVPNVKGGASGAMTANEKAQADSHYAEYMQTLQQLYPQLGGSTPGLSQYWGEQPGTSGPVYVGAFVCMLFILSLFYSKGAVSRCLMLVMVLSMLLSWGHNFPAFTNWMIDNFPMYNKFRAVSSILVVAEFAIPLLAALTLSRMVSEPDLLRKKPIPLYISFGVTAGLCFLFAITPGTFFGDCLTGNEHKILNELRGILQPEMVNSFATDITAIRHSILSSDAWRSFWVIVVGMAILMIYRSGKLKSTWMVVAVTVLCLVDMWGVNRRYLNNDMFVDPLQKEQVFAKTATDEQILQDKSLDYRVLNFASDTFNENETSYWHKSIGGYHAAKLGRYQDLITYCIAPEMQALMQAIPQAAGDFSKFDADTVCPTINMLNTKYFIMPLQQGKTIPLQNPCAYGNAWFVDKLTYVDGAKAEMAMLKKINRRVEAVADKSFEKELGAAYANAAADTTSKIVLTAYEPNELTYNVDSKNGGVVVLSEIYYPGWTATLDGKDIMIGRADYVLRALRVPGGKHTLVLKFDPQSLHTTETLAYAALVVMLLALVAAVAVSVCRKKKTASEK
;
A
#
# COMPACT_ATOMS: atom_id res chain seq x y z
N MET A 1 18.87 28.05 -6.29
CA MET A 1 17.85 28.82 -5.52
C MET A 1 16.58 27.99 -5.27
N ALA A 2 15.86 27.44 -6.30
CA ALA A 2 14.68 26.60 -6.06
C ALA A 2 14.98 25.35 -5.21
N VAL A 3 16.05 24.61 -5.48
CA VAL A 3 16.49 23.43 -4.71
C VAL A 3 16.73 23.80 -3.24
N VAL A 4 17.44 24.90 -2.98
CA VAL A 4 17.70 25.39 -1.61
C VAL A 4 16.39 25.72 -0.89
N LEU A 5 15.45 26.39 -1.60
CA LEU A 5 14.12 26.67 -1.05
C LEU A 5 13.37 25.39 -0.69
N PHE A 6 13.43 24.37 -1.54
CA PHE A 6 12.77 23.07 -1.30
C PHE A 6 13.36 22.35 -0.10
N VAL A 7 14.68 22.32 0.05
CA VAL A 7 15.35 21.81 1.25
C VAL A 7 14.89 22.54 2.51
N LEU A 8 14.90 23.89 2.46
CA LEU A 8 14.50 24.71 3.61
C LEU A 8 13.04 24.47 4.00
N VAL A 9 12.11 24.40 3.04
CA VAL A 9 10.69 24.15 3.30
C VAL A 9 10.48 22.75 3.87
N SER A 10 11.15 21.73 3.31
CA SER A 10 11.04 20.35 3.78
C SER A 10 11.60 20.17 5.20
N VAL A 11 12.78 20.74 5.47
CA VAL A 11 13.39 20.71 6.81
C VAL A 11 12.58 21.51 7.81
N ALA A 12 12.05 22.68 7.42
CA ALA A 12 11.21 23.51 8.29
C ALA A 12 9.92 22.78 8.74
N TYR A 13 9.32 21.98 7.86
CA TYR A 13 8.13 21.21 8.23
C TYR A 13 8.43 20.17 9.30
N PHE A 14 9.56 19.46 9.18
CA PHE A 14 10.01 18.41 10.09
C PHE A 14 11.12 18.87 11.05
N PHE A 15 11.16 20.16 11.36
CA PHE A 15 12.25 20.74 12.17
C PHE A 15 12.40 20.05 13.53
N THR A 16 11.30 19.88 14.26
CA THR A 16 11.30 19.23 15.58
C THR A 16 11.77 17.78 15.53
N PRO A 17 11.16 16.90 14.70
CA PRO A 17 11.65 15.52 14.56
C PRO A 17 13.14 15.42 14.20
N ILE A 18 13.60 16.26 13.26
CA ILE A 18 14.99 16.24 12.80
C ILE A 18 15.96 16.65 13.92
N THR A 19 15.65 17.73 14.63
CA THR A 19 16.54 18.27 15.68
C THR A 19 16.57 17.41 16.94
N GLN A 20 15.49 16.66 17.21
CA GLN A 20 15.37 15.77 18.35
C GLN A 20 15.70 14.31 18.00
N GLY A 21 16.01 13.98 16.75
CA GLY A 21 16.30 12.62 16.32
C GLY A 21 15.11 11.66 16.38
N LEU A 22 13.88 12.18 16.33
CA LEU A 22 12.66 11.39 16.39
C LEU A 22 12.40 10.68 15.07
N VAL A 23 11.79 9.50 15.14
CA VAL A 23 11.41 8.67 13.99
C VAL A 23 9.90 8.54 13.89
N LEU A 24 9.40 8.43 12.65
CA LEU A 24 7.97 8.23 12.41
C LEU A 24 7.51 6.88 13.00
N SER A 25 6.44 6.92 13.77
CA SER A 25 5.73 5.74 14.29
C SER A 25 4.48 5.48 13.46
N GLY A 26 4.12 4.21 13.27
CA GLY A 26 2.91 3.80 12.57
C GLY A 26 2.80 2.29 12.43
N ASN A 27 1.58 1.77 12.44
CA ASN A 27 1.32 0.32 12.44
C ASN A 27 1.93 -0.39 11.22
N ASP A 28 1.85 0.20 10.03
CA ASP A 28 2.42 -0.41 8.81
C ASP A 28 3.96 -0.47 8.86
N ILE A 29 4.60 0.52 9.49
CA ILE A 29 6.07 0.53 9.67
C ILE A 29 6.46 -0.56 10.66
N THR A 30 5.77 -0.64 11.80
CA THR A 30 5.99 -1.67 12.83
C THR A 30 5.74 -3.06 12.25
N GLY A 31 4.61 -3.26 11.57
CA GLY A 31 4.28 -4.52 10.90
C GLY A 31 5.33 -4.94 9.87
N GLY A 32 5.90 -4.00 9.12
CA GLY A 32 6.99 -4.26 8.17
C GLY A 32 8.28 -4.72 8.84
N VAL A 33 8.62 -4.17 10.01
CA VAL A 33 9.79 -4.60 10.80
C VAL A 33 9.59 -6.02 11.32
N GLY A 34 8.43 -6.35 11.91
CA GLY A 34 8.12 -7.69 12.40
C GLY A 34 8.19 -8.74 11.29
N ALA A 35 7.55 -8.46 10.15
CA ALA A 35 7.56 -9.35 8.99
C ALA A 35 8.97 -9.58 8.39
N GLY A 36 9.83 -8.60 8.46
CA GLY A 36 11.18 -8.63 7.88
C GLY A 36 12.28 -9.16 8.80
N ARG A 37 12.00 -9.46 10.07
CA ARG A 37 12.99 -9.73 11.10
C ARG A 37 13.87 -10.94 10.77
N GLU A 38 13.30 -12.10 10.47
CA GLU A 38 14.04 -13.32 10.15
C GLU A 38 15.00 -13.13 8.96
N ARG A 39 14.54 -12.40 7.93
CA ARG A 39 15.36 -12.06 6.77
C ARG A 39 16.54 -11.17 7.16
N MET A 40 16.30 -10.15 8.00
CA MET A 40 17.35 -9.22 8.45
C MET A 40 18.39 -9.95 9.30
N GLU A 41 17.99 -10.79 10.24
CA GLU A 41 18.89 -11.60 11.05
C GLU A 41 19.74 -12.54 10.19
N TYR A 42 19.13 -13.17 9.18
CA TYR A 42 19.86 -14.01 8.23
C TYR A 42 20.92 -13.19 7.47
N LEU A 43 20.54 -12.01 6.97
CA LEU A 43 21.44 -11.10 6.26
C LEU A 43 22.59 -10.61 7.15
N GLU A 44 22.30 -10.19 8.38
CA GLU A 44 23.29 -9.72 9.33
C GLU A 44 24.30 -10.81 9.71
N ARG A 45 23.84 -12.05 9.90
CA ARG A 45 24.66 -13.19 10.29
C ARG A 45 25.50 -13.75 9.15
N THR A 46 24.94 -13.81 7.93
CA THR A 46 25.58 -14.53 6.79
C THR A 46 26.15 -13.60 5.71
N GLY A 47 25.73 -12.34 5.67
CA GLY A 47 26.00 -11.41 4.57
C GLY A 47 25.20 -11.74 3.29
N ASN A 48 24.35 -12.76 3.29
CA ASN A 48 23.52 -13.18 2.17
C ASN A 48 22.06 -12.86 2.43
N ASP A 49 21.29 -12.65 1.35
CA ASP A 49 19.86 -12.41 1.45
C ASP A 49 19.07 -13.71 1.24
N THR A 50 17.96 -13.90 1.98
CA THR A 50 17.05 -15.01 1.78
C THR A 50 15.82 -14.60 0.98
N ARG A 51 15.31 -15.52 0.16
CA ARG A 51 14.07 -15.35 -0.61
C ARG A 51 12.86 -16.04 0.03
N TRP A 52 13.07 -16.63 1.20
CA TRP A 52 12.03 -17.30 1.97
C TRP A 52 12.07 -16.85 3.44
N THR A 53 10.92 -16.79 4.08
CA THR A 53 10.77 -16.60 5.53
C THR A 53 9.74 -17.57 6.08
N ASN A 54 9.96 -18.07 7.29
CA ASN A 54 9.03 -18.87 8.06
C ASN A 54 8.39 -18.06 9.21
N ALA A 55 8.72 -16.77 9.34
CA ALA A 55 8.20 -15.90 10.39
C ALA A 55 6.69 -15.67 10.30
N LEU A 56 6.10 -15.79 9.09
CA LEU A 56 4.69 -15.52 8.82
C LEU A 56 4.02 -16.70 8.14
N PHE A 57 2.75 -16.98 8.47
CA PHE A 57 1.90 -17.93 7.76
C PHE A 57 2.55 -19.30 7.52
N SER A 58 3.37 -19.75 8.47
CA SER A 58 4.14 -21.01 8.37
C SER A 58 5.13 -21.07 7.19
N GLY A 59 5.35 -19.97 6.49
CA GLY A 59 6.30 -19.86 5.40
C GLY A 59 5.76 -19.20 4.15
N MET A 60 6.53 -18.24 3.61
CA MET A 60 6.22 -17.55 2.36
C MET A 60 7.47 -16.94 1.72
N PRO A 61 7.44 -16.69 0.39
CA PRO A 61 8.52 -15.94 -0.27
C PRO A 61 8.64 -14.50 0.22
N THR A 62 9.86 -13.98 0.31
CA THR A 62 10.13 -12.57 0.71
C THR A 62 10.00 -11.56 -0.43
N TYR A 63 9.46 -11.93 -1.58
CA TYR A 63 9.38 -11.05 -2.77
C TYR A 63 8.61 -9.76 -2.56
N GLN A 64 7.72 -9.71 -1.55
CA GLN A 64 6.97 -8.52 -1.16
C GLN A 64 7.23 -8.11 0.31
N ILE A 65 8.22 -8.76 0.97
CA ILE A 65 8.69 -8.42 2.32
C ILE A 65 10.08 -7.81 2.19
N SER A 66 10.17 -6.48 2.13
CA SER A 66 11.42 -5.72 2.00
C SER A 66 12.35 -6.30 0.90
N PRO A 67 11.89 -6.43 -0.36
CA PRO A 67 12.64 -7.12 -1.40
C PRO A 67 13.98 -6.44 -1.65
N SER A 68 15.04 -7.21 -1.66
CA SER A 68 16.38 -6.74 -1.97
C SER A 68 16.99 -7.59 -3.10
N TYR A 69 17.62 -6.93 -4.05
CA TYR A 69 18.30 -7.54 -5.20
C TYR A 69 19.66 -6.86 -5.37
N LYS A 70 20.70 -7.60 -5.74
CA LYS A 70 22.08 -7.06 -5.87
C LYS A 70 22.15 -5.95 -6.93
N SER A 71 21.45 -6.09 -8.04
CA SER A 71 21.34 -5.07 -9.10
C SER A 71 20.74 -3.74 -8.59
N ARG A 72 19.92 -3.78 -7.55
CA ARG A 72 19.26 -2.62 -6.95
C ARG A 72 20.23 -1.67 -6.24
N SER A 73 21.35 -2.18 -5.70
CA SER A 73 22.26 -1.40 -4.85
C SER A 73 22.83 -0.17 -5.55
N VAL A 74 23.21 -0.30 -6.84
CA VAL A 74 23.74 0.83 -7.64
C VAL A 74 22.65 1.87 -7.90
N LEU A 75 21.44 1.42 -8.24
CA LEU A 75 20.32 2.29 -8.51
C LEU A 75 19.91 3.08 -7.24
N SER A 76 19.88 2.43 -6.08
CA SER A 76 19.60 3.06 -4.79
C SER A 76 20.71 4.04 -4.38
N GLY A 77 21.96 3.77 -4.74
CA GLY A 77 23.05 4.74 -4.53
C GLY A 77 22.85 6.04 -5.29
N LEU A 78 22.40 5.95 -6.54
CA LEU A 78 22.09 7.13 -7.37
C LEU A 78 20.80 7.85 -6.89
N GLU A 79 19.83 7.11 -6.37
CA GLU A 79 18.62 7.65 -5.74
C GLU A 79 19.00 8.55 -4.55
N ARG A 80 19.86 8.08 -3.64
CA ARG A 80 20.36 8.88 -2.50
C ARG A 80 21.03 10.20 -2.91
N VAL A 81 21.70 10.21 -4.08
CA VAL A 81 22.27 11.46 -4.62
C VAL A 81 21.16 12.42 -5.06
N TYR A 82 20.08 11.89 -5.67
CA TYR A 82 18.92 12.70 -6.03
C TYR A 82 18.18 13.26 -4.81
N GLU A 83 18.14 12.51 -3.73
CA GLU A 83 17.53 12.83 -2.45
C GLU A 83 18.38 13.79 -1.58
N LEU A 84 19.61 14.11 -2.01
CA LEU A 84 20.58 14.92 -1.29
C LEU A 84 20.95 14.39 0.11
N GLY A 85 20.72 13.11 0.40
CA GLY A 85 20.95 12.51 1.70
C GLY A 85 20.13 13.10 2.83
N LEU A 86 18.96 13.66 2.54
CA LEU A 86 18.04 14.19 3.55
C LEU A 86 17.46 13.03 4.40
N THR A 87 17.04 13.36 5.61
CA THR A 87 16.32 12.43 6.50
C THR A 87 14.94 12.06 5.94
N ASP A 88 14.46 10.88 6.26
CA ASP A 88 13.31 10.21 5.63
C ASP A 88 12.13 11.13 5.31
N CYS A 89 11.48 11.72 6.32
CA CYS A 89 10.27 12.50 6.06
C CYS A 89 10.53 13.79 5.28
N ALA A 90 11.64 14.49 5.55
CA ALA A 90 12.03 15.69 4.82
C ALA A 90 12.41 15.35 3.37
N MET A 91 13.05 14.21 3.15
CA MET A 91 13.39 13.69 1.84
C MET A 91 12.13 13.49 0.97
N TYR A 92 11.06 12.88 1.50
CA TYR A 92 9.83 12.65 0.72
C TYR A 92 9.23 13.96 0.20
N VAL A 93 9.10 14.98 1.05
CA VAL A 93 8.57 16.28 0.62
C VAL A 93 9.51 16.97 -0.37
N PHE A 94 10.82 16.88 -0.15
CA PHE A 94 11.82 17.44 -1.05
C PHE A 94 11.73 16.85 -2.48
N ILE A 95 11.68 15.52 -2.61
CA ILE A 95 11.62 14.87 -3.94
C ILE A 95 10.27 15.10 -4.64
N LEU A 96 9.16 15.20 -3.89
CA LEU A 96 7.86 15.61 -4.45
C LEU A 96 7.93 17.03 -5.04
N LEU A 97 8.51 17.99 -4.31
CA LEU A 97 8.73 19.36 -4.78
C LEU A 97 9.63 19.40 -6.01
N LEU A 98 10.77 18.70 -5.96
CA LEU A 98 11.77 18.68 -7.04
C LEU A 98 11.21 18.03 -8.29
N GLY A 99 10.54 16.89 -8.16
CA GLY A 99 9.96 16.15 -9.30
C GLY A 99 8.94 16.98 -10.07
N PHE A 100 8.01 17.65 -9.37
CA PHE A 100 7.01 18.49 -10.03
C PHE A 100 7.60 19.79 -10.57
N TYR A 101 8.58 20.37 -9.90
CA TYR A 101 9.33 21.51 -10.43
C TYR A 101 10.00 21.17 -11.77
N ILE A 102 10.67 20.00 -11.88
CA ILE A 102 11.26 19.50 -13.10
C ILE A 102 10.19 19.40 -14.22
N LEU A 103 9.02 18.83 -13.90
CA LEU A 103 7.91 18.75 -14.85
C LEU A 103 7.49 20.12 -15.35
N MET A 104 7.26 21.09 -14.46
CA MET A 104 6.86 22.45 -14.83
C MET A 104 7.90 23.13 -15.74
N ARG A 105 9.20 22.88 -15.48
CA ARG A 105 10.27 23.42 -16.34
C ARG A 105 10.24 22.82 -17.74
N THR A 106 9.81 21.56 -17.91
CA THR A 106 9.61 20.98 -19.26
C THR A 106 8.43 21.61 -19.99
N PHE A 107 7.43 22.12 -19.30
CA PHE A 107 6.34 22.94 -19.85
C PHE A 107 6.75 24.41 -20.12
N ARG A 108 8.03 24.76 -19.91
CA ARG A 108 8.60 26.11 -20.09
C ARG A 108 8.04 27.15 -19.14
N ALA A 109 7.45 26.73 -18.02
CA ALA A 109 7.02 27.67 -16.99
C ALA A 109 8.22 28.44 -16.43
N ARG A 110 8.04 29.73 -16.11
CA ARG A 110 9.06 30.54 -15.43
C ARG A 110 9.35 29.96 -14.04
N PRO A 111 10.58 30.08 -13.50
CA PRO A 111 10.96 29.49 -12.22
C PRO A 111 9.97 29.76 -11.06
N PRO A 112 9.45 30.99 -10.81
CA PRO A 112 8.47 31.20 -9.75
C PRO A 112 7.17 30.40 -9.94
N VAL A 113 6.66 30.29 -11.17
CA VAL A 113 5.46 29.50 -11.48
C VAL A 113 5.73 28.02 -11.31
N ALA A 114 6.93 27.56 -11.65
CA ALA A 114 7.32 26.16 -11.42
C ALA A 114 7.41 25.83 -9.92
N VAL A 115 7.85 26.79 -9.07
CA VAL A 115 7.83 26.66 -7.61
C VAL A 115 6.39 26.60 -7.09
N PHE A 116 5.49 27.45 -7.59
CA PHE A 116 4.07 27.38 -7.25
C PHE A 116 3.49 25.98 -7.54
N GLY A 117 3.70 25.46 -8.76
CA GLY A 117 3.21 24.13 -9.12
C GLY A 117 3.78 23.04 -8.23
N ALA A 118 5.08 23.13 -7.91
CA ALA A 118 5.75 22.19 -6.99
C ALA A 118 5.11 22.21 -5.60
N VAL A 119 4.86 23.39 -5.04
CA VAL A 119 4.19 23.56 -3.73
C VAL A 119 2.76 23.01 -3.78
N ALA A 120 1.98 23.39 -4.80
CA ALA A 120 0.59 22.95 -4.93
C ALA A 120 0.45 21.41 -5.06
N TRP A 121 1.43 20.75 -5.67
CA TRP A 121 1.50 19.28 -5.72
C TRP A 121 1.98 18.69 -4.40
N ALA A 122 3.18 19.04 -3.97
CA ALA A 122 3.85 18.35 -2.86
C ALA A 122 3.17 18.58 -1.51
N PHE A 123 2.42 19.67 -1.35
CA PHE A 123 1.63 19.97 -0.15
C PHE A 123 0.16 19.55 -0.24
N SER A 124 -0.29 18.88 -1.31
CA SER A 124 -1.57 18.18 -1.28
C SER A 124 -1.59 17.24 -0.06
N SER A 125 -2.68 17.28 0.70
CA SER A 125 -2.73 16.60 2.01
C SER A 125 -2.56 15.08 1.90
N TYR A 126 -2.89 14.50 0.77
CA TYR A 126 -2.75 13.07 0.53
C TYR A 126 -1.33 12.56 0.82
N PHE A 127 -0.28 13.31 0.44
CA PHE A 127 1.09 12.89 0.70
C PHE A 127 1.40 12.85 2.19
N PHE A 128 0.95 13.84 2.95
CA PHE A 128 1.16 13.88 4.40
C PHE A 128 0.36 12.80 5.12
N ILE A 129 -0.87 12.54 4.67
CA ILE A 129 -1.72 11.47 5.19
C ILE A 129 -1.07 10.10 4.98
N ILE A 130 -0.55 9.81 3.77
CA ILE A 130 0.06 8.51 3.47
C ILE A 130 1.47 8.38 4.08
N ILE A 131 2.21 9.47 4.33
CA ILE A 131 3.43 9.46 5.13
C ILE A 131 3.08 9.07 6.58
N GLY A 132 2.10 9.76 7.18
CA GLY A 132 1.65 9.46 8.54
C GLY A 132 1.13 8.03 8.71
N ALA A 133 0.44 7.49 7.69
CA ALA A 133 0.00 6.09 7.68
C ALA A 133 1.14 5.07 7.46
N GLY A 134 2.36 5.50 7.14
CA GLY A 134 3.48 4.60 6.89
C GLY A 134 3.59 4.06 5.45
N HIS A 135 2.77 4.53 4.52
CA HIS A 135 2.79 4.09 3.12
C HIS A 135 3.94 4.70 2.31
N LEU A 136 5.17 4.59 2.80
CA LEU A 136 6.35 5.30 2.30
C LEU A 136 6.71 4.93 0.85
N TRP A 137 6.58 3.66 0.48
CA TRP A 137 6.82 3.19 -0.89
C TRP A 137 5.84 3.81 -1.90
N LYS A 138 4.62 4.08 -1.47
CA LYS A 138 3.60 4.77 -2.27
C LYS A 138 4.01 6.23 -2.52
N VAL A 139 4.52 6.91 -1.50
CA VAL A 139 5.03 8.30 -1.62
C VAL A 139 6.19 8.37 -2.60
N LEU A 140 7.18 7.48 -2.47
CA LEU A 140 8.33 7.41 -3.37
C LEU A 140 7.89 7.20 -4.83
N THR A 141 7.00 6.22 -5.07
CA THR A 141 6.46 5.99 -6.41
C THR A 141 5.83 7.26 -6.99
N LEU A 142 5.00 7.94 -6.20
CA LEU A 142 4.32 9.17 -6.62
C LEU A 142 5.29 10.33 -6.85
N ALA A 143 6.37 10.42 -6.08
CA ALA A 143 7.39 11.46 -6.25
C ALA A 143 8.16 11.35 -7.59
N PHE A 144 8.35 10.11 -8.08
CA PHE A 144 9.06 9.86 -9.35
C PHE A 144 8.15 9.95 -10.60
N ILE A 145 6.84 10.03 -10.44
CA ILE A 145 5.90 10.14 -11.57
C ILE A 145 6.02 11.48 -12.32
N PRO A 146 5.99 12.66 -11.67
CA PRO A 146 6.12 13.93 -12.39
C PRO A 146 7.40 14.03 -13.23
N PRO A 147 8.59 13.65 -12.76
CA PRO A 147 9.79 13.66 -13.61
C PRO A 147 9.79 12.58 -14.70
N THR A 148 9.09 11.44 -14.52
CA THR A 148 8.84 10.47 -15.60
C THR A 148 8.03 11.12 -16.72
N ILE A 149 6.94 11.82 -16.40
CA ILE A 149 6.13 12.58 -17.35
C ILE A 149 6.97 13.72 -17.98
N ALA A 150 7.87 14.33 -17.23
CA ALA A 150 8.81 15.32 -17.78
C ALA A 150 9.71 14.73 -18.87
N GLY A 151 10.22 13.50 -18.68
CA GLY A 151 10.97 12.74 -19.67
C GLY A 151 10.15 12.52 -20.94
N MET A 152 8.89 12.07 -20.79
CA MET A 152 7.94 11.91 -21.90
C MET A 152 7.73 13.22 -22.67
N VAL A 153 7.47 14.33 -21.98
CA VAL A 153 7.25 15.65 -22.60
C VAL A 153 8.50 16.10 -23.35
N LEU A 154 9.71 15.87 -22.81
CA LEU A 154 10.96 16.21 -23.50
C LEU A 154 11.15 15.39 -24.79
N CYS A 155 10.84 14.09 -24.76
CA CYS A 155 10.87 13.23 -25.94
C CYS A 155 9.94 13.78 -27.04
N TYR A 156 8.69 14.11 -26.72
CA TYR A 156 7.70 14.63 -27.66
C TYR A 156 8.07 16.02 -28.20
N ARG A 157 8.85 16.79 -27.43
CA ARG A 157 9.42 18.08 -27.85
C ARG A 157 10.72 17.96 -28.62
N GLY A 158 11.19 16.75 -28.96
CA GLY A 158 12.39 16.49 -29.74
C GLY A 158 13.70 16.60 -28.96
N LYS A 159 13.67 16.68 -27.63
CA LYS A 159 14.85 16.62 -26.76
C LYS A 159 15.15 15.17 -26.39
N TYR A 160 15.35 14.34 -27.38
CA TYR A 160 15.37 12.88 -27.28
C TYR A 160 16.35 12.34 -26.24
N LEU A 161 17.59 12.87 -26.23
CA LEU A 161 18.67 12.35 -25.39
C LEU A 161 18.33 12.51 -23.89
N TRP A 162 18.07 13.74 -23.44
CA TRP A 162 17.70 14.00 -22.05
C TRP A 162 16.31 13.47 -21.70
N GLY A 163 15.37 13.48 -22.66
CA GLY A 163 14.06 12.88 -22.45
C GLY A 163 14.17 11.37 -22.21
N GLY A 164 14.98 10.66 -23.00
CA GLY A 164 15.22 9.23 -22.82
C GLY A 164 15.93 8.92 -21.50
N VAL A 165 17.02 9.63 -21.17
CA VAL A 165 17.74 9.42 -19.90
C VAL A 165 16.83 9.64 -18.69
N MET A 166 16.09 10.75 -18.65
CA MET A 166 15.15 11.02 -17.56
C MET A 166 14.10 9.91 -17.45
N THR A 167 13.53 9.48 -18.58
CA THR A 167 12.56 8.40 -18.59
C THR A 167 13.13 7.11 -18.00
N MET A 168 14.33 6.69 -18.41
CA MET A 168 14.97 5.48 -17.90
C MET A 168 15.14 5.53 -16.37
N PHE A 169 15.75 6.60 -15.86
CA PHE A 169 16.02 6.72 -14.42
C PHE A 169 14.77 6.82 -13.58
N PHE A 170 13.83 7.70 -13.93
CA PHE A 170 12.65 7.90 -13.12
C PHE A 170 11.65 6.75 -13.20
N ILE A 171 11.56 6.02 -14.33
CA ILE A 171 10.81 4.76 -14.36
C ILE A 171 11.51 3.69 -13.51
N ALA A 172 12.83 3.60 -13.59
CA ALA A 172 13.57 2.63 -12.78
C ALA A 172 13.36 2.87 -11.29
N TRP A 173 13.47 4.11 -10.78
CA TRP A 173 13.20 4.46 -9.40
C TRP A 173 11.73 4.31 -9.01
N GLN A 174 10.81 4.67 -9.90
CA GLN A 174 9.37 4.50 -9.67
C GLN A 174 9.00 3.03 -9.45
N ILE A 175 9.57 2.10 -10.22
CA ILE A 175 9.34 0.66 -10.05
C ILE A 175 10.12 0.12 -8.84
N LEU A 176 11.33 0.63 -8.59
CA LEU A 176 12.13 0.31 -7.42
C LEU A 176 11.36 0.55 -6.12
N SER A 177 10.54 1.59 -6.06
CA SER A 177 9.67 1.93 -4.93
C SER A 177 8.54 0.92 -4.69
N ASN A 178 8.39 -0.10 -5.53
CA ASN A 178 7.56 -1.30 -5.37
C ASN A 178 6.05 -1.05 -5.13
N HIS A 179 5.49 0.07 -5.63
CA HIS A 179 4.05 0.34 -5.54
C HIS A 179 3.42 0.44 -6.94
N LEU A 180 3.27 -0.71 -7.60
CA LEU A 180 2.86 -0.81 -9.01
C LEU A 180 1.46 -0.24 -9.30
N GLN A 181 0.56 -0.21 -8.32
CA GLN A 181 -0.78 0.36 -8.46
C GLN A 181 -0.75 1.84 -8.84
N MET A 182 0.12 2.64 -8.22
CA MET A 182 0.24 4.06 -8.55
C MET A 182 0.82 4.25 -9.95
N THR A 183 1.84 3.47 -10.32
CA THR A 183 2.38 3.44 -11.68
C THR A 183 1.27 3.13 -12.70
N TYR A 184 0.45 2.12 -12.44
CA TYR A 184 -0.66 1.71 -13.29
C TYR A 184 -1.69 2.83 -13.48
N TYR A 185 -2.10 3.52 -12.44
CA TYR A 185 -3.05 4.63 -12.54
C TYR A 185 -2.51 5.80 -13.36
N PHE A 186 -1.22 6.09 -13.24
CA PHE A 186 -0.62 7.17 -14.03
C PHE A 186 -0.34 6.79 -15.50
N ILE A 187 -0.38 5.51 -15.88
CA ILE A 187 -0.39 5.11 -17.30
C ILE A 187 -1.59 5.72 -18.02
N PHE A 188 -2.79 5.74 -17.41
CA PHE A 188 -3.96 6.39 -17.99
C PHE A 188 -3.72 7.89 -18.25
N ALA A 189 -3.11 8.57 -17.28
CA ALA A 189 -2.78 9.99 -17.43
C ALA A 189 -1.76 10.19 -18.57
N MET A 190 -0.69 9.40 -18.62
CA MET A 190 0.34 9.48 -19.66
C MET A 190 -0.22 9.17 -21.05
N VAL A 191 -1.10 8.18 -21.19
CA VAL A 191 -1.76 7.84 -22.46
C VAL A 191 -2.63 8.99 -22.93
N LEU A 192 -3.51 9.54 -22.08
CA LEU A 192 -4.37 10.65 -22.48
C LEU A 192 -3.59 11.93 -22.75
N MET A 193 -2.52 12.20 -21.99
CA MET A 193 -1.60 13.29 -22.30
C MET A 193 -0.91 13.08 -23.67
N SER A 194 -0.52 11.84 -24.00
CA SER A 194 0.08 11.50 -25.29
C SER A 194 -0.89 11.73 -26.45
N VAL A 195 -2.19 11.42 -26.26
CA VAL A 195 -3.25 11.79 -27.22
C VAL A 195 -3.31 13.31 -27.40
N GLY A 196 -3.22 14.08 -26.31
CA GLY A 196 -3.18 15.55 -26.40
C GLY A 196 -1.96 16.07 -27.18
N PHE A 197 -0.79 15.46 -27.00
CA PHE A 197 0.41 15.80 -27.78
C PHE A 197 0.30 15.33 -29.23
N LEU A 198 -0.31 14.19 -29.51
CA LEU A 198 -0.59 13.71 -30.86
C LEU A 198 -1.49 14.69 -31.63
N ILE A 199 -2.60 15.10 -31.02
CA ILE A 199 -3.51 16.10 -31.64
C ILE A 199 -2.74 17.40 -31.93
N THR A 200 -1.87 17.82 -31.04
CA THR A 200 -1.02 19.00 -31.25
C THR A 200 -0.05 18.79 -32.40
N ALA A 201 0.63 17.63 -32.43
CA ALA A 201 1.59 17.29 -33.47
C ALA A 201 0.95 17.19 -34.89
N ILE A 202 -0.30 16.69 -34.98
CA ILE A 202 -1.08 16.67 -36.25
C ILE A 202 -1.37 18.11 -36.68
N ARG A 203 -1.85 18.97 -35.77
CA ARG A 203 -2.18 20.38 -36.09
C ARG A 203 -0.96 21.19 -36.51
N GLU A 204 0.19 20.93 -35.88
CA GLU A 204 1.45 21.61 -36.16
C GLU A 204 2.26 20.92 -37.26
N LYS A 205 1.76 19.86 -37.91
CA LYS A 205 2.44 19.08 -38.93
C LYS A 205 3.80 18.51 -38.48
N GLN A 206 3.90 18.13 -37.18
CA GLN A 206 5.14 17.60 -36.58
C GLN A 206 5.01 16.10 -36.20
N LEU A 207 4.21 15.34 -36.94
CA LEU A 207 3.90 13.94 -36.64
C LEU A 207 5.15 13.04 -36.56
N VAL A 208 6.12 13.24 -37.51
CA VAL A 208 7.39 12.47 -37.50
C VAL A 208 8.21 12.72 -36.25
N ARG A 209 8.25 13.97 -35.78
CA ARG A 209 8.93 14.34 -34.52
C ARG A 209 8.28 13.68 -33.32
N PHE A 210 6.93 13.70 -33.27
CA PHE A 210 6.16 13.06 -32.22
C PHE A 210 6.39 11.55 -32.24
N ALA A 211 6.28 10.88 -33.39
CA ALA A 211 6.48 9.43 -33.51
C ALA A 211 7.90 9.00 -33.08
N LYS A 212 8.95 9.74 -33.45
CA LYS A 212 10.30 9.52 -32.92
C LYS A 212 10.37 9.68 -31.41
N GLY A 213 9.66 10.69 -30.85
CA GLY A 213 9.58 10.91 -29.42
C GLY A 213 8.90 9.75 -28.69
N VAL A 214 7.80 9.22 -29.23
CA VAL A 214 7.09 8.03 -28.71
C VAL A 214 8.02 6.82 -28.73
N GLY A 215 8.71 6.56 -29.86
CA GLY A 215 9.64 5.43 -29.95
C GLY A 215 10.75 5.50 -28.90
N ILE A 216 11.37 6.66 -28.70
CA ILE A 216 12.41 6.86 -27.69
C ILE A 216 11.85 6.72 -26.28
N PHE A 217 10.67 7.29 -26.01
CA PHE A 217 10.01 7.15 -24.70
C PHE A 217 9.72 5.68 -24.38
N VAL A 218 9.19 4.91 -25.34
CA VAL A 218 8.89 3.48 -25.15
C VAL A 218 10.17 2.69 -24.90
N VAL A 219 11.21 2.86 -25.72
CA VAL A 219 12.48 2.15 -25.54
C VAL A 219 13.13 2.50 -24.21
N ALA A 220 13.16 3.77 -23.84
CA ALA A 220 13.69 4.22 -22.56
C ALA A 220 12.88 3.65 -21.37
N SER A 221 11.55 3.58 -21.52
CA SER A 221 10.68 2.97 -20.52
C SER A 221 10.98 1.48 -20.34
N LEU A 222 11.15 0.74 -21.44
CA LEU A 222 11.49 -0.69 -21.39
C LEU A 222 12.84 -0.93 -20.71
N ILE A 223 13.84 -0.07 -20.95
CA ILE A 223 15.14 -0.16 -20.26
C ILE A 223 14.97 0.12 -18.76
N GLY A 224 14.23 1.17 -18.38
CA GLY A 224 13.95 1.47 -16.96
C GLY A 224 13.18 0.35 -16.25
N VAL A 225 12.25 -0.31 -16.95
CA VAL A 225 11.53 -1.51 -16.46
C VAL A 225 12.51 -2.67 -16.32
N ALA A 226 13.38 -2.91 -17.31
CA ALA A 226 14.30 -4.04 -17.33
C ALA A 226 15.35 -4.00 -16.20
N VAL A 227 15.72 -2.82 -15.71
CA VAL A 227 16.56 -2.69 -14.49
C VAL A 227 15.91 -3.32 -13.25
N ASN A 228 14.60 -3.43 -13.22
CA ASN A 228 13.84 -4.05 -12.14
C ASN A 228 13.30 -5.45 -12.51
N SER A 229 13.88 -6.13 -13.49
CA SER A 229 13.37 -7.41 -14.02
C SER A 229 13.24 -8.48 -12.93
N SER A 230 14.19 -8.58 -12.01
CA SER A 230 14.12 -9.53 -10.89
C SER A 230 12.89 -9.29 -10.01
N ASN A 231 12.68 -8.06 -9.58
CA ASN A 231 11.52 -7.72 -8.74
C ASN A 231 10.19 -7.96 -9.48
N LEU A 232 10.08 -7.49 -10.71
CA LEU A 232 8.85 -7.60 -11.50
C LEU A 232 8.51 -9.05 -11.85
N TYR A 233 9.49 -9.84 -12.28
CA TYR A 233 9.28 -11.24 -12.63
C TYR A 233 8.81 -12.06 -11.41
N HIS A 234 9.53 -11.96 -10.29
CA HIS A 234 9.20 -12.74 -9.11
C HIS A 234 7.89 -12.26 -8.46
N THR A 235 7.62 -10.95 -8.45
CA THR A 235 6.32 -10.40 -8.03
C THR A 235 5.17 -10.94 -8.89
N TYR A 236 5.35 -10.99 -10.22
CA TYR A 236 4.36 -11.52 -11.13
C TYR A 236 4.11 -13.02 -10.92
N GLN A 237 5.16 -13.84 -10.80
CA GLN A 237 5.01 -15.27 -10.52
C GLN A 237 4.37 -15.52 -9.15
N TYR A 238 4.80 -14.75 -8.15
CA TYR A 238 4.24 -14.83 -6.80
C TYR A 238 2.76 -14.44 -6.77
N SER A 239 2.37 -13.42 -7.51
CA SER A 239 0.98 -12.95 -7.54
C SER A 239 -0.02 -14.04 -7.99
N LYS A 240 0.43 -14.99 -8.81
CA LYS A 240 -0.41 -16.14 -9.26
C LYS A 240 -0.73 -17.10 -8.12
N GLN A 241 0.13 -17.18 -7.11
CA GLN A 241 0.00 -18.09 -5.97
C GLN A 241 -0.66 -17.42 -4.75
N THR A 242 -0.88 -16.10 -4.82
CA THR A 242 -1.46 -15.33 -3.71
C THR A 242 -2.98 -15.22 -3.85
N MET A 243 -3.64 -14.71 -2.81
CA MET A 243 -5.06 -14.36 -2.86
C MET A 243 -5.43 -13.33 -3.96
N ARG A 244 -4.44 -12.75 -4.65
CA ARG A 244 -4.63 -11.91 -5.85
C ARG A 244 -4.63 -12.71 -7.15
N GLY A 245 -4.33 -14.01 -7.08
CA GLY A 245 -4.46 -14.96 -8.17
C GLY A 245 -5.90 -15.45 -8.34
N SER A 246 -6.08 -16.51 -9.12
CA SER A 246 -7.37 -17.23 -9.19
C SER A 246 -7.55 -18.09 -7.93
N SER A 247 -8.72 -18.01 -7.28
CA SER A 247 -9.05 -18.95 -6.20
C SER A 247 -9.38 -20.32 -6.77
N GLU A 248 -8.66 -21.36 -6.31
CA GLU A 248 -8.93 -22.73 -6.72
C GLU A 248 -10.19 -23.32 -6.07
N LEU A 249 -10.68 -22.71 -4.99
CA LEU A 249 -11.93 -23.09 -4.29
C LEU A 249 -13.15 -22.30 -4.74
N ALA A 250 -12.99 -21.19 -5.46
CA ALA A 250 -14.10 -20.41 -5.95
C ALA A 250 -15.01 -21.28 -6.83
N THR A 251 -16.24 -21.46 -6.39
CA THR A 251 -17.29 -22.05 -7.22
C THR A 251 -17.57 -21.10 -8.36
N ALA A 252 -17.52 -21.57 -9.59
CA ALA A 252 -18.07 -20.88 -10.76
C ALA A 252 -19.60 -20.75 -10.62
N GLY A 253 -20.02 -19.93 -9.67
CA GLY A 253 -21.38 -19.41 -9.62
C GLY A 253 -21.53 -18.43 -10.77
N LYS A 254 -22.62 -18.49 -11.50
CA LYS A 254 -22.91 -17.70 -12.73
C LYS A 254 -22.87 -16.17 -12.53
N HIS A 255 -22.58 -15.66 -11.33
CA HIS A 255 -22.55 -14.22 -11.03
C HIS A 255 -21.17 -13.62 -10.72
N ASP A 256 -20.09 -14.41 -10.60
CA ASP A 256 -18.80 -13.88 -10.19
C ASP A 256 -17.63 -14.40 -11.04
N GLN A 257 -17.67 -14.14 -12.34
CA GLN A 257 -16.54 -14.43 -13.24
C GLN A 257 -15.27 -13.61 -12.88
N SER A 258 -15.42 -12.50 -12.17
CA SER A 258 -14.29 -11.68 -11.70
C SER A 258 -13.50 -12.34 -10.58
N ALA A 259 -14.15 -13.08 -9.68
CA ALA A 259 -13.47 -13.82 -8.61
C ALA A 259 -12.66 -15.02 -9.14
N ALA A 260 -12.94 -15.50 -10.33
CA ALA A 260 -12.18 -16.56 -10.97
C ALA A 260 -10.79 -16.11 -11.48
N SER A 261 -10.55 -14.79 -11.62
CA SER A 261 -9.32 -14.24 -12.21
C SER A 261 -8.64 -13.14 -11.41
N GLY A 262 -9.15 -12.76 -10.22
CA GLY A 262 -8.64 -11.63 -9.44
C GLY A 262 -9.29 -11.51 -8.06
N LEU A 263 -9.24 -10.30 -7.49
CA LEU A 263 -9.91 -9.96 -6.24
C LEU A 263 -11.43 -9.86 -6.46
N SER A 264 -12.25 -10.10 -5.42
CA SER A 264 -13.70 -9.88 -5.51
C SER A 264 -14.03 -8.39 -5.67
N LYS A 265 -15.18 -8.10 -6.30
CA LYS A 265 -15.62 -6.71 -6.54
C LYS A 265 -15.81 -5.95 -5.22
N GLU A 266 -16.37 -6.62 -4.22
CA GLU A 266 -16.57 -6.07 -2.88
C GLU A 266 -15.23 -5.67 -2.25
N TYR A 267 -14.23 -6.53 -2.34
CA TYR A 267 -12.89 -6.25 -1.77
C TYR A 267 -12.16 -5.15 -2.54
N ILE A 268 -12.29 -5.09 -3.88
CA ILE A 268 -11.72 -4.04 -4.72
C ILE A 268 -12.30 -2.69 -4.35
N THR A 269 -13.64 -2.63 -4.17
CA THR A 269 -14.40 -1.39 -3.97
C THR A 269 -14.66 -1.05 -2.50
N GLN A 270 -14.12 -1.84 -1.56
CA GLN A 270 -14.31 -1.60 -0.12
C GLN A 270 -13.90 -0.19 0.29
N TRP A 271 -12.79 0.33 -0.23
CA TRP A 271 -12.36 1.71 -0.10
C TRP A 271 -12.80 2.52 -1.32
N SER A 272 -14.07 2.91 -1.35
CA SER A 272 -14.65 3.80 -2.35
C SER A 272 -14.85 5.19 -1.77
N TYR A 273 -14.54 6.21 -2.56
CA TYR A 273 -14.72 7.60 -2.17
C TYR A 273 -16.19 8.00 -2.29
N GLY A 274 -16.73 8.67 -1.29
CA GLY A 274 -18.10 9.19 -1.37
C GLY A 274 -18.21 10.32 -2.40
N VAL A 275 -19.34 10.39 -3.12
CA VAL A 275 -19.57 11.46 -4.10
C VAL A 275 -19.48 12.84 -3.44
N GLY A 276 -20.12 13.02 -2.27
CA GLY A 276 -20.04 14.24 -1.48
C GLY A 276 -18.66 14.48 -0.86
N GLU A 277 -17.90 13.41 -0.64
CA GLU A 277 -16.54 13.46 -0.11
C GLU A 277 -15.55 14.10 -1.10
N THR A 278 -15.86 14.12 -2.40
CA THR A 278 -15.07 14.78 -3.43
C THR A 278 -14.89 16.29 -3.16
N PHE A 279 -15.79 16.91 -2.44
CA PHE A 279 -15.64 18.33 -2.04
C PHE A 279 -14.54 18.56 -1.01
N SER A 280 -13.93 17.50 -0.44
CA SER A 280 -12.74 17.64 0.41
C SER A 280 -11.55 18.22 -0.35
N LEU A 281 -11.47 18.07 -1.66
CA LEU A 281 -10.49 18.76 -2.51
C LEU A 281 -10.50 20.27 -2.30
N LEU A 282 -11.65 20.87 -1.96
CA LEU A 282 -11.89 22.29 -1.76
C LEU A 282 -12.04 22.68 -0.27
N VAL A 283 -12.73 21.85 0.53
CA VAL A 283 -13.01 22.06 1.95
C VAL A 283 -12.58 20.81 2.72
N PRO A 284 -11.47 20.84 3.47
CA PRO A 284 -10.85 19.61 4.01
C PRO A 284 -11.82 18.71 4.79
N ASN A 285 -12.53 19.27 5.78
CA ASN A 285 -13.39 18.50 6.68
C ASN A 285 -14.85 18.37 6.21
N VAL A 286 -15.11 18.39 4.89
CA VAL A 286 -16.48 18.25 4.36
C VAL A 286 -17.15 16.95 4.77
N LYS A 287 -16.37 15.89 5.00
CA LYS A 287 -16.79 14.60 5.57
C LYS A 287 -15.96 14.23 6.81
N GLY A 288 -15.48 15.25 7.52
CA GLY A 288 -14.65 15.10 8.70
C GLY A 288 -13.17 14.87 8.40
N GLY A 289 -12.42 14.59 9.47
CA GLY A 289 -10.98 14.43 9.44
C GLY A 289 -10.52 12.98 9.27
N ALA A 290 -9.50 12.59 10.04
CA ALA A 290 -9.06 11.20 10.13
C ALA A 290 -10.05 10.34 10.90
N SER A 291 -10.08 9.02 10.63
CA SER A 291 -10.84 8.08 11.45
C SER A 291 -10.24 8.03 12.85
N GLY A 292 -10.99 8.49 13.83
CA GLY A 292 -10.60 8.57 15.23
C GLY A 292 -11.74 9.13 16.07
N ALA A 293 -11.61 9.09 17.38
CA ALA A 293 -12.65 9.58 18.27
C ALA A 293 -12.92 11.08 18.05
N MET A 294 -14.17 11.48 18.03
CA MET A 294 -14.57 12.89 17.90
C MET A 294 -14.03 13.73 19.07
N THR A 295 -13.77 13.09 20.21
CA THR A 295 -13.15 13.70 21.40
C THR A 295 -11.73 14.22 21.16
N ALA A 296 -11.03 13.72 20.14
CA ALA A 296 -9.70 14.20 19.76
C ALA A 296 -9.72 15.46 18.87
N ASN A 297 -10.90 15.94 18.45
CA ASN A 297 -11.02 17.07 17.55
C ASN A 297 -11.22 18.37 18.33
N GLU A 298 -10.27 19.32 18.24
CA GLU A 298 -10.31 20.61 18.94
C GLU A 298 -11.57 21.43 18.61
N LYS A 299 -12.08 21.33 17.37
CA LYS A 299 -13.31 22.04 16.97
C LYS A 299 -14.55 21.42 17.58
N ALA A 300 -14.57 20.09 17.73
CA ALA A 300 -15.63 19.41 18.46
C ALA A 300 -15.64 19.82 19.93
N GLN A 301 -14.48 19.83 20.57
CA GLN A 301 -14.34 20.24 21.99
C GLN A 301 -14.78 21.69 22.24
N ALA A 302 -14.63 22.55 21.26
CA ALA A 302 -15.02 23.97 21.34
C ALA A 302 -16.51 24.22 21.05
N ASP A 303 -17.26 23.21 20.60
CA ASP A 303 -18.69 23.33 20.28
C ASP A 303 -19.55 23.31 21.53
N SER A 304 -20.64 24.09 21.51
CA SER A 304 -21.57 24.21 22.64
C SER A 304 -22.29 22.90 23.00
N HIS A 305 -22.49 21.98 22.04
CA HIS A 305 -23.11 20.67 22.23
C HIS A 305 -22.15 19.62 22.77
N TYR A 306 -20.84 19.93 22.86
CA TYR A 306 -19.85 18.93 23.25
C TYR A 306 -20.02 18.41 24.67
N ALA A 307 -20.43 19.26 25.60
CA ALA A 307 -20.64 18.85 26.99
C ALA A 307 -21.80 17.83 27.12
N GLU A 308 -22.93 18.07 26.42
CA GLU A 308 -24.08 17.16 26.40
C GLU A 308 -23.73 15.86 25.69
N TYR A 309 -23.04 15.95 24.56
CA TYR A 309 -22.50 14.79 23.84
C TYR A 309 -21.64 13.91 24.76
N MET A 310 -20.70 14.48 25.49
CA MET A 310 -19.82 13.74 26.41
C MET A 310 -20.58 13.11 27.58
N GLN A 311 -21.53 13.81 28.14
CA GLN A 311 -22.37 13.28 29.22
C GLN A 311 -23.15 12.05 28.74
N THR A 312 -23.79 12.13 27.57
CA THR A 312 -24.55 11.03 27.01
C THR A 312 -23.61 9.86 26.61
N LEU A 313 -22.45 10.15 26.02
CA LEU A 313 -21.47 9.13 25.66
C LEU A 313 -21.00 8.33 26.88
N GLN A 314 -20.74 8.98 28.01
CA GLN A 314 -20.36 8.32 29.27
C GLN A 314 -21.46 7.40 29.82
N GLN A 315 -22.73 7.77 29.64
CA GLN A 315 -23.86 6.93 30.03
C GLN A 315 -24.03 5.72 29.10
N LEU A 316 -23.71 5.86 27.82
CA LEU A 316 -23.81 4.78 26.84
C LEU A 316 -22.62 3.81 26.88
N TYR A 317 -21.45 4.26 27.31
CA TYR A 317 -20.20 3.49 27.27
C TYR A 317 -20.28 2.10 27.95
N PRO A 318 -20.88 1.95 29.18
CA PRO A 318 -21.01 0.65 29.80
C PRO A 318 -21.96 -0.31 29.05
N GLN A 319 -22.99 0.25 28.40
CA GLN A 319 -24.00 -0.53 27.66
C GLN A 319 -23.52 -1.02 26.31
N LEU A 320 -22.47 -0.41 25.80
CA LEU A 320 -21.81 -0.73 24.52
C LEU A 320 -20.60 -1.67 24.69
N GLY A 321 -20.50 -2.33 25.86
CA GLY A 321 -19.42 -3.28 26.14
C GLY A 321 -18.03 -2.66 26.15
N GLY A 322 -17.93 -1.35 26.44
CA GLY A 322 -16.65 -0.64 26.45
C GLY A 322 -16.14 -0.23 25.07
N SER A 323 -16.88 -0.53 24.01
CA SER A 323 -16.59 -0.03 22.68
C SER A 323 -17.36 1.26 22.40
N THR A 324 -16.67 2.30 21.97
CA THR A 324 -17.34 3.49 21.43
C THR A 324 -17.85 3.13 20.03
N PRO A 325 -19.15 3.00 19.78
CA PRO A 325 -19.64 2.62 18.48
C PRO A 325 -19.35 3.75 17.51
N GLY A 326 -18.41 3.54 16.60
CA GLY A 326 -18.28 4.23 15.35
C GLY A 326 -18.43 5.75 15.29
N LEU A 327 -18.42 6.45 16.43
CA LEU A 327 -18.57 7.91 16.55
C LEU A 327 -17.24 8.58 16.23
N SER A 328 -16.85 8.40 14.98
CA SER A 328 -15.62 8.96 14.43
C SER A 328 -15.80 10.44 14.11
N GLN A 329 -14.72 11.19 14.18
CA GLN A 329 -14.67 12.51 13.55
C GLN A 329 -14.70 12.46 12.00
N TYR A 330 -14.61 11.26 11.40
CA TYR A 330 -14.82 11.00 9.98
C TYR A 330 -16.19 10.36 9.76
N TRP A 331 -16.99 10.97 8.89
CA TRP A 331 -18.33 10.50 8.50
C TRP A 331 -18.49 10.35 6.99
N GLY A 332 -17.39 10.00 6.31
CA GLY A 332 -17.37 9.59 4.89
C GLY A 332 -17.77 8.14 4.70
N GLU A 333 -17.62 7.65 3.46
CA GLU A 333 -18.08 6.32 3.08
C GLU A 333 -16.99 5.25 3.07
N GLN A 334 -15.73 5.64 3.29
CA GLN A 334 -14.63 4.69 3.41
C GLN A 334 -14.65 4.02 4.79
N PRO A 335 -14.21 2.75 4.92
CA PRO A 335 -14.12 2.07 6.22
C PRO A 335 -13.25 2.81 7.23
N GLY A 336 -12.26 3.56 6.74
CA GLY A 336 -11.37 4.39 7.53
C GLY A 336 -10.46 5.23 6.65
N THR A 337 -9.97 6.34 7.22
CA THR A 337 -9.01 7.22 6.55
C THR A 337 -8.09 7.89 7.56
N SER A 338 -6.86 8.19 7.16
CA SER A 338 -5.91 8.98 7.95
C SER A 338 -6.07 10.49 7.73
N GLY A 339 -7.07 10.92 6.96
CA GLY A 339 -7.40 12.31 6.71
C GLY A 339 -8.03 12.55 5.34
N PRO A 340 -8.56 13.77 5.10
CA PRO A 340 -9.19 14.15 3.83
C PRO A 340 -8.14 14.45 2.76
N VAL A 341 -8.51 14.18 1.50
CA VAL A 341 -7.72 14.60 0.34
C VAL A 341 -8.02 16.06 0.03
N TYR A 342 -7.04 16.95 0.20
CA TYR A 342 -7.17 18.38 0.00
C TYR A 342 -6.05 18.93 -0.90
N VAL A 343 -6.41 19.65 -1.96
CA VAL A 343 -5.45 20.17 -2.94
C VAL A 343 -5.22 21.70 -2.82
N GLY A 344 -5.85 22.34 -1.86
CA GLY A 344 -5.78 23.78 -1.63
C GLY A 344 -6.97 24.54 -2.21
N ALA A 345 -7.64 25.37 -1.38
CA ALA A 345 -8.85 26.08 -1.79
C ALA A 345 -8.58 27.05 -2.96
N PHE A 346 -7.49 27.80 -2.91
CA PHE A 346 -7.14 28.72 -3.98
C PHE A 346 -6.59 28.00 -5.23
N VAL A 347 -5.95 26.85 -5.06
CA VAL A 347 -5.56 25.98 -6.19
C VAL A 347 -6.79 25.50 -6.95
N CYS A 348 -7.87 25.11 -6.25
CA CYS A 348 -9.17 24.78 -6.86
C CYS A 348 -9.75 25.96 -7.66
N MET A 349 -9.69 27.19 -7.13
CA MET A 349 -10.13 28.36 -7.88
C MET A 349 -9.32 28.56 -9.16
N LEU A 350 -8.00 28.43 -9.10
CA LEU A 350 -7.14 28.51 -10.30
C LEU A 350 -7.39 27.38 -11.28
N PHE A 351 -7.73 26.19 -10.77
CA PHE A 351 -8.15 25.08 -11.61
C PHE A 351 -9.46 25.39 -12.35
N ILE A 352 -10.51 25.88 -11.67
CA ILE A 352 -11.74 26.30 -12.36
C ILE A 352 -11.44 27.39 -13.40
N LEU A 353 -10.57 28.34 -13.07
CA LEU A 353 -10.10 29.35 -14.03
C LEU A 353 -9.39 28.72 -15.25
N SER A 354 -8.74 27.56 -15.07
CA SER A 354 -8.09 26.83 -16.16
C SER A 354 -9.05 26.36 -17.23
N LEU A 355 -10.30 26.05 -16.88
CA LEU A 355 -11.33 25.61 -17.84
C LEU A 355 -11.56 26.67 -18.94
N PHE A 356 -11.38 27.93 -18.60
CA PHE A 356 -11.58 29.08 -19.50
C PHE A 356 -10.28 29.55 -20.15
N TYR A 357 -9.18 29.56 -19.39
CA TYR A 357 -7.92 30.14 -19.87
C TYR A 357 -6.97 29.12 -20.47
N SER A 358 -7.03 27.84 -20.09
CA SER A 358 -6.16 26.85 -20.69
C SER A 358 -6.53 26.57 -22.14
N LYS A 359 -5.54 26.63 -23.01
CA LYS A 359 -5.68 26.34 -24.44
C LYS A 359 -4.83 25.10 -24.80
N GLY A 360 -5.33 24.33 -25.74
CA GLY A 360 -4.59 23.21 -26.31
C GLY A 360 -5.17 21.83 -25.93
N ALA A 361 -4.79 20.84 -26.70
CA ALA A 361 -5.30 19.50 -26.56
C ALA A 361 -4.81 18.84 -25.26
N VAL A 362 -3.57 19.08 -24.86
CA VAL A 362 -2.99 18.50 -23.63
C VAL A 362 -3.77 18.94 -22.39
N SER A 363 -4.14 20.21 -22.27
CA SER A 363 -4.93 20.71 -21.13
C SER A 363 -6.33 20.07 -21.09
N ARG A 364 -6.98 19.88 -22.23
CA ARG A 364 -8.28 19.21 -22.33
C ARG A 364 -8.18 17.73 -21.95
N CYS A 365 -7.12 17.05 -22.39
CA CYS A 365 -6.87 15.66 -21.97
C CYS A 365 -6.60 15.56 -20.47
N LEU A 366 -5.89 16.52 -19.87
CA LEU A 366 -5.70 16.56 -18.41
C LEU A 366 -7.01 16.79 -17.65
N MET A 367 -7.91 17.63 -18.16
CA MET A 367 -9.27 17.80 -17.60
C MET A 367 -10.06 16.48 -17.66
N LEU A 368 -9.97 15.76 -18.79
CA LEU A 368 -10.61 14.45 -18.95
C LEU A 368 -10.01 13.43 -17.96
N VAL A 369 -8.68 13.38 -17.84
CA VAL A 369 -7.98 12.53 -16.84
C VAL A 369 -8.51 12.78 -15.43
N MET A 370 -8.63 14.05 -15.05
CA MET A 370 -9.13 14.44 -13.74
C MET A 370 -10.57 13.93 -13.52
N VAL A 371 -11.48 14.18 -14.47
CA VAL A 371 -12.86 13.70 -14.36
C VAL A 371 -12.94 12.18 -14.27
N LEU A 372 -12.21 11.46 -15.12
CA LEU A 372 -12.20 9.99 -15.10
C LEU A 372 -11.65 9.43 -13.77
N SER A 373 -10.61 10.05 -13.22
CA SER A 373 -10.05 9.60 -11.94
C SER A 373 -11.02 9.84 -10.78
N MET A 374 -11.77 10.96 -10.78
CA MET A 374 -12.82 11.22 -9.80
C MET A 374 -13.94 10.18 -9.90
N LEU A 375 -14.46 9.92 -11.10
CA LEU A 375 -15.51 8.92 -11.32
C LEU A 375 -15.08 7.52 -10.90
N LEU A 376 -13.83 7.13 -11.18
CA LEU A 376 -13.28 5.82 -10.78
C LEU A 376 -13.04 5.74 -9.26
N SER A 377 -12.72 6.86 -8.60
CA SER A 377 -12.52 6.87 -7.14
C SER A 377 -13.81 6.60 -6.37
N TRP A 378 -14.98 6.87 -6.96
CA TRP A 378 -16.29 6.62 -6.34
C TRP A 378 -16.62 5.13 -6.20
N GLY A 379 -15.95 4.24 -6.92
CA GLY A 379 -16.04 2.80 -6.73
C GLY A 379 -17.49 2.26 -6.71
N HIS A 380 -17.90 1.70 -5.56
CA HIS A 380 -19.27 1.18 -5.39
C HIS A 380 -20.35 2.28 -5.42
N ASN A 381 -19.99 3.54 -5.23
CA ASN A 381 -20.93 4.68 -5.37
C ASN A 381 -21.19 5.04 -6.84
N PHE A 382 -20.41 4.47 -7.78
CA PHE A 382 -20.69 4.52 -9.22
C PHE A 382 -20.45 3.14 -9.88
N PRO A 383 -21.29 2.13 -9.54
CA PRO A 383 -21.01 0.73 -9.84
C PRO A 383 -21.01 0.43 -11.36
N ALA A 384 -21.82 1.12 -12.16
CA ALA A 384 -21.89 0.86 -13.60
C ALA A 384 -20.53 1.04 -14.29
N PHE A 385 -19.83 2.13 -14.01
CA PHE A 385 -18.53 2.42 -14.59
C PHE A 385 -17.41 1.61 -13.93
N THR A 386 -17.43 1.50 -12.61
CA THR A 386 -16.40 0.76 -11.87
C THR A 386 -16.41 -0.72 -12.21
N ASN A 387 -17.57 -1.36 -12.25
CA ASN A 387 -17.69 -2.76 -12.62
C ASN A 387 -17.26 -3.00 -14.07
N TRP A 388 -17.63 -2.09 -15.00
CA TRP A 388 -17.14 -2.17 -16.37
C TRP A 388 -15.62 -2.13 -16.47
N MET A 389 -14.95 -1.27 -15.67
CA MET A 389 -13.49 -1.21 -15.60
C MET A 389 -12.89 -2.49 -15.01
N ILE A 390 -13.46 -3.03 -13.93
CA ILE A 390 -13.00 -4.28 -13.30
C ILE A 390 -13.09 -5.45 -14.27
N ASP A 391 -14.19 -5.54 -15.02
CA ASP A 391 -14.46 -6.68 -15.89
C ASP A 391 -13.71 -6.61 -17.23
N ASN A 392 -13.45 -5.41 -17.76
CA ASN A 392 -12.94 -5.24 -19.13
C ASN A 392 -11.53 -4.67 -19.20
N PHE A 393 -11.02 -4.02 -18.13
CA PHE A 393 -9.71 -3.37 -18.23
C PHE A 393 -8.60 -4.28 -17.70
N PRO A 394 -7.54 -4.51 -18.48
CA PRO A 394 -6.47 -5.43 -18.09
C PRO A 394 -5.86 -5.08 -16.73
N MET A 395 -5.73 -6.06 -15.84
CA MET A 395 -5.13 -5.95 -14.51
C MET A 395 -5.84 -5.03 -13.51
N TYR A 396 -6.95 -4.35 -13.86
CA TYR A 396 -7.66 -3.48 -12.92
C TYR A 396 -8.18 -4.27 -11.70
N ASN A 397 -8.59 -5.51 -11.91
CA ASN A 397 -9.06 -6.44 -10.87
C ASN A 397 -7.95 -7.02 -9.95
N LYS A 398 -6.69 -6.59 -10.11
CA LYS A 398 -5.57 -7.00 -9.25
C LYS A 398 -5.29 -5.98 -8.13
N PHE A 399 -5.91 -4.83 -8.18
CA PHE A 399 -5.70 -3.73 -7.24
C PHE A 399 -6.95 -3.47 -6.41
N ARG A 400 -6.76 -3.15 -5.13
CA ARG A 400 -7.84 -2.76 -4.20
C ARG A 400 -7.79 -1.27 -3.91
N ALA A 401 -8.79 -0.77 -3.15
CA ALA A 401 -8.87 0.62 -2.70
C ALA A 401 -8.89 1.60 -3.90
N VAL A 402 -9.96 1.51 -4.67
CA VAL A 402 -10.18 2.33 -5.88
C VAL A 402 -10.12 3.84 -5.61
N SER A 403 -10.45 4.28 -4.38
CA SER A 403 -10.29 5.68 -3.95
C SER A 403 -8.89 6.25 -4.20
N SER A 404 -7.86 5.41 -4.17
CA SER A 404 -6.47 5.83 -4.41
C SER A 404 -6.20 6.40 -5.80
N ILE A 405 -7.07 6.15 -6.80
CA ILE A 405 -6.92 6.73 -8.15
C ILE A 405 -7.15 8.24 -8.15
N LEU A 406 -7.77 8.79 -7.10
CA LEU A 406 -7.99 10.23 -6.95
C LEU A 406 -6.68 11.03 -6.98
N VAL A 407 -5.53 10.41 -6.66
CA VAL A 407 -4.20 11.03 -6.77
C VAL A 407 -3.89 11.53 -8.19
N VAL A 408 -4.52 10.97 -9.21
CA VAL A 408 -4.39 11.45 -10.60
C VAL A 408 -5.12 12.79 -10.78
N ALA A 409 -6.26 13.01 -10.10
CA ALA A 409 -6.91 14.31 -10.05
C ALA A 409 -6.05 15.32 -9.28
N GLU A 410 -5.46 14.89 -8.15
CA GLU A 410 -4.53 15.71 -7.37
C GLU A 410 -3.28 16.12 -8.14
N PHE A 411 -2.85 15.34 -9.11
CA PHE A 411 -1.80 15.72 -10.06
C PHE A 411 -2.30 16.71 -11.12
N ALA A 412 -3.47 16.44 -11.70
CA ALA A 412 -4.00 17.23 -12.81
C ALA A 412 -4.44 18.64 -12.39
N ILE A 413 -5.05 18.77 -11.21
CA ILE A 413 -5.53 20.06 -10.68
C ILE A 413 -4.38 21.07 -10.47
N PRO A 414 -3.30 20.78 -9.71
CA PRO A 414 -2.15 21.68 -9.57
C PRO A 414 -1.45 21.98 -10.90
N LEU A 415 -1.34 20.97 -11.79
CA LEU A 415 -0.72 21.16 -13.09
C LEU A 415 -1.51 22.16 -13.94
N LEU A 416 -2.83 22.00 -14.04
CA LEU A 416 -3.71 22.92 -14.78
C LEU A 416 -3.73 24.31 -14.15
N ALA A 417 -3.77 24.44 -12.82
CA ALA A 417 -3.66 25.69 -12.09
C ALA A 417 -2.34 26.42 -12.39
N ALA A 418 -1.21 25.69 -12.34
CA ALA A 418 0.12 26.23 -12.62
C ALA A 418 0.27 26.65 -14.10
N LEU A 419 -0.28 25.86 -15.05
CA LEU A 419 -0.29 26.23 -16.47
C LEU A 419 -1.12 27.50 -16.72
N THR A 420 -2.23 27.66 -16.01
CA THR A 420 -3.06 28.86 -16.06
C THR A 420 -2.30 30.07 -15.54
N LEU A 421 -1.64 29.92 -14.39
CA LEU A 421 -0.79 30.97 -13.82
C LEU A 421 0.38 31.31 -14.73
N SER A 422 0.99 30.31 -15.38
CA SER A 422 2.03 30.51 -16.40
C SER A 422 1.52 31.38 -17.55
N ARG A 423 0.30 31.15 -18.01
CA ARG A 423 -0.33 31.93 -19.07
C ARG A 423 -0.60 33.36 -18.64
N MET A 424 -1.12 33.57 -17.43
CA MET A 424 -1.35 34.90 -16.88
C MET A 424 -0.06 35.72 -16.78
N VAL A 425 1.06 35.05 -16.44
CA VAL A 425 2.39 35.70 -16.39
C VAL A 425 2.93 35.98 -17.80
N SER A 426 2.59 35.20 -18.80
CA SER A 426 3.02 35.37 -20.19
C SER A 426 2.13 36.36 -20.96
N GLU A 427 0.86 36.47 -20.58
CA GLU A 427 -0.12 37.40 -21.13
C GLU A 427 -0.62 38.35 -19.99
N PRO A 428 0.13 39.40 -19.57
CA PRO A 428 -0.20 40.20 -18.40
C PRO A 428 -1.58 40.88 -18.43
N ASP A 429 -2.06 41.20 -19.63
CA ASP A 429 -3.38 41.83 -19.82
C ASP A 429 -4.53 40.81 -19.87
N LEU A 430 -4.28 39.53 -19.69
CA LEU A 430 -5.29 38.49 -19.84
C LEU A 430 -6.50 38.73 -18.92
N LEU A 431 -6.23 39.03 -17.64
CA LEU A 431 -7.28 39.28 -16.65
C LEU A 431 -8.04 40.60 -16.93
N ARG A 432 -7.43 41.56 -17.62
CA ARG A 432 -8.09 42.81 -18.04
C ARG A 432 -8.98 42.59 -19.23
N LYS A 433 -8.45 41.87 -20.26
CA LYS A 433 -9.16 41.63 -21.52
C LYS A 433 -10.31 40.63 -21.37
N LYS A 434 -10.21 39.69 -20.44
CA LYS A 434 -11.18 38.59 -20.20
C LYS A 434 -11.47 38.43 -18.72
N PRO A 435 -12.17 39.36 -18.05
CA PRO A 435 -12.38 39.31 -16.60
C PRO A 435 -13.45 38.31 -16.15
N ILE A 436 -14.45 38.02 -17.00
CA ILE A 436 -15.60 37.18 -16.65
C ILE A 436 -15.21 35.83 -16.09
N PRO A 437 -14.28 35.05 -16.71
CA PRO A 437 -13.84 33.76 -16.13
C PRO A 437 -13.31 33.84 -14.71
N LEU A 438 -12.62 34.95 -14.36
CA LEU A 438 -12.11 35.15 -13.02
C LEU A 438 -13.27 35.30 -12.00
N TYR A 439 -14.30 36.08 -12.33
CA TYR A 439 -15.47 36.22 -11.44
C TYR A 439 -16.30 34.93 -11.37
N ILE A 440 -16.45 34.19 -12.47
CA ILE A 440 -17.11 32.86 -12.45
C ILE A 440 -16.36 31.91 -11.55
N SER A 441 -15.03 31.81 -11.70
CA SER A 441 -14.21 30.89 -10.89
C SER A 441 -14.29 31.24 -9.40
N PHE A 442 -14.22 32.52 -9.07
CA PHE A 442 -14.44 33.01 -7.70
C PHE A 442 -15.86 32.69 -7.20
N GLY A 443 -16.90 33.03 -7.97
CA GLY A 443 -18.30 32.81 -7.58
C GLY A 443 -18.60 31.33 -7.35
N VAL A 444 -18.08 30.42 -8.19
CA VAL A 444 -18.26 28.97 -8.01
C VAL A 444 -17.55 28.48 -6.75
N THR A 445 -16.27 28.79 -6.59
CA THR A 445 -15.49 28.20 -5.48
C THR A 445 -15.79 28.87 -4.14
N ALA A 446 -15.73 30.18 -4.06
CA ALA A 446 -16.08 30.94 -2.83
C ALA A 446 -17.58 30.81 -2.51
N GLY A 447 -18.45 30.81 -3.52
CA GLY A 447 -19.89 30.61 -3.35
C GLY A 447 -20.23 29.25 -2.76
N LEU A 448 -19.62 28.16 -3.23
CA LEU A 448 -19.78 26.83 -2.63
C LEU A 448 -19.29 26.80 -1.18
N CYS A 449 -18.10 27.33 -0.90
CA CYS A 449 -17.59 27.40 0.46
C CYS A 449 -18.53 28.21 1.38
N PHE A 450 -19.05 29.33 0.91
CA PHE A 450 -20.02 30.18 1.65
C PHE A 450 -21.31 29.39 1.94
N LEU A 451 -21.87 28.70 0.96
CA LEU A 451 -23.08 27.91 1.13
C LEU A 451 -22.86 26.74 2.10
N PHE A 452 -21.74 26.04 2.00
CA PHE A 452 -21.40 24.97 2.92
C PHE A 452 -21.19 25.48 4.35
N ALA A 453 -20.69 26.70 4.49
CA ALA A 453 -20.48 27.32 5.81
C ALA A 453 -21.78 27.72 6.51
N ILE A 454 -22.77 28.25 5.77
CA ILE A 454 -23.99 28.79 6.37
C ILE A 454 -25.15 27.81 6.41
N THR A 455 -25.15 26.79 5.51
CA THR A 455 -26.23 25.79 5.40
C THR A 455 -25.67 24.37 5.24
N PRO A 456 -24.80 23.89 6.16
CA PRO A 456 -24.18 22.56 6.01
C PRO A 456 -25.21 21.44 5.90
N GLY A 457 -26.28 21.48 6.69
CA GLY A 457 -27.32 20.46 6.69
C GLY A 457 -28.09 20.35 5.37
N THR A 458 -28.22 21.44 4.59
CA THR A 458 -28.88 21.40 3.28
C THR A 458 -28.11 20.57 2.26
N PHE A 459 -26.76 20.58 2.31
CA PHE A 459 -25.91 19.89 1.36
C PHE A 459 -25.44 18.52 1.82
N PHE A 460 -25.31 18.31 3.13
CA PHE A 460 -24.69 17.11 3.70
C PHE A 460 -25.58 16.37 4.69
N GLY A 461 -26.86 16.80 4.84
CA GLY A 461 -27.83 16.17 5.74
C GLY A 461 -27.39 16.24 7.21
N ASP A 462 -27.66 15.20 7.95
CA ASP A 462 -27.30 15.08 9.38
C ASP A 462 -25.83 14.69 9.63
N CYS A 463 -25.07 14.48 8.58
CA CYS A 463 -23.68 14.04 8.69
C CYS A 463 -23.50 12.71 9.42
N LEU A 464 -24.52 11.86 9.50
CA LEU A 464 -24.44 10.51 10.06
C LEU A 464 -24.20 9.48 8.95
N THR A 465 -23.41 8.46 9.25
CA THR A 465 -23.18 7.33 8.32
C THR A 465 -24.35 6.34 8.40
N GLY A 466 -24.53 5.54 7.35
CA GLY A 466 -25.56 4.49 7.34
C GLY A 466 -25.40 3.47 8.49
N ASN A 467 -24.16 3.23 8.95
CA ASN A 467 -23.89 2.37 10.08
C ASN A 467 -24.28 3.04 11.41
N GLU A 468 -24.00 4.34 11.55
CA GLU A 468 -24.40 5.11 12.74
C GLU A 468 -25.93 5.19 12.87
N HIS A 469 -26.65 5.36 11.75
CA HIS A 469 -28.11 5.28 11.76
C HIS A 469 -28.63 3.91 12.26
N LYS A 470 -27.99 2.80 11.87
CA LYS A 470 -28.36 1.47 12.38
C LYS A 470 -28.12 1.36 13.87
N ILE A 471 -26.92 1.76 14.34
CA ILE A 471 -26.57 1.74 15.76
C ILE A 471 -27.53 2.59 16.59
N LEU A 472 -27.83 3.81 16.15
CA LEU A 472 -28.79 4.69 16.83
C LEU A 472 -30.20 4.09 16.87
N ASN A 473 -30.62 3.39 15.82
CA ASN A 473 -31.93 2.69 15.82
C ASN A 473 -31.96 1.50 16.80
N GLU A 474 -30.88 0.74 16.90
CA GLU A 474 -30.73 -0.34 17.87
C GLU A 474 -30.76 0.20 19.31
N LEU A 475 -30.05 1.30 19.55
CA LEU A 475 -30.03 1.97 20.86
C LEU A 475 -31.41 2.50 21.26
N ARG A 476 -32.25 2.99 20.33
CA ARG A 476 -33.64 3.40 20.59
C ARG A 476 -34.53 2.24 21.07
N GLY A 477 -34.17 1.01 20.75
CA GLY A 477 -34.85 -0.21 21.24
C GLY A 477 -34.45 -0.60 22.66
N ILE A 478 -33.34 -0.11 23.18
CA ILE A 478 -32.76 -0.48 24.48
C ILE A 478 -32.89 0.67 25.49
N LEU A 479 -32.81 1.92 25.01
CA LEU A 479 -32.75 3.15 25.81
C LEU A 479 -33.98 4.05 25.60
N GLN A 480 -34.05 5.13 26.40
CA GLN A 480 -35.06 6.17 26.19
C GLN A 480 -34.87 6.85 24.81
N PRO A 481 -35.88 6.83 23.92
CA PRO A 481 -35.74 7.40 22.58
C PRO A 481 -35.33 8.86 22.56
N GLU A 482 -35.77 9.67 23.53
CA GLU A 482 -35.44 11.08 23.68
C GLU A 482 -33.96 11.31 23.89
N MET A 483 -33.31 10.49 24.73
CA MET A 483 -31.87 10.56 25.00
C MET A 483 -31.06 10.23 23.70
N VAL A 484 -31.45 9.18 23.00
CA VAL A 484 -30.77 8.78 21.74
C VAL A 484 -30.96 9.85 20.65
N ASN A 485 -32.13 10.48 20.58
CA ASN A 485 -32.40 11.55 19.63
C ASN A 485 -31.61 12.83 19.98
N SER A 486 -31.49 13.20 21.26
CA SER A 486 -30.63 14.30 21.69
C SER A 486 -29.19 14.05 21.30
N PHE A 487 -28.69 12.84 21.59
CA PHE A 487 -27.32 12.44 21.21
C PHE A 487 -27.05 12.52 19.70
N ALA A 488 -27.98 12.05 18.88
CA ALA A 488 -27.90 12.18 17.41
C ALA A 488 -27.88 13.67 16.98
N THR A 489 -28.65 14.52 17.63
CA THR A 489 -28.69 15.96 17.37
C THR A 489 -27.37 16.63 17.73
N ASP A 490 -26.79 16.28 18.87
CA ASP A 490 -25.50 16.82 19.32
C ASP A 490 -24.37 16.42 18.36
N ILE A 491 -24.31 15.14 17.94
CA ILE A 491 -23.34 14.68 16.92
C ILE A 491 -23.49 15.49 15.63
N THR A 492 -24.73 15.65 15.15
CA THR A 492 -25.03 16.41 13.93
C THR A 492 -24.57 17.87 14.05
N ALA A 493 -24.88 18.52 15.17
CA ALA A 493 -24.49 19.92 15.42
C ALA A 493 -22.97 20.08 15.45
N ILE A 494 -22.27 19.21 16.18
CA ILE A 494 -20.79 19.23 16.24
C ILE A 494 -20.18 19.03 14.85
N ARG A 495 -20.66 18.05 14.07
CA ARG A 495 -20.15 17.77 12.72
C ARG A 495 -20.43 18.92 11.75
N HIS A 496 -21.60 19.55 11.83
CA HIS A 496 -21.91 20.76 11.08
C HIS A 496 -20.97 21.91 11.44
N SER A 497 -20.65 22.09 12.72
CA SER A 497 -19.70 23.10 13.21
C SER A 497 -18.29 22.86 12.64
N ILE A 498 -17.80 21.61 12.66
CA ILE A 498 -16.51 21.25 12.07
C ILE A 498 -16.46 21.59 10.57
N LEU A 499 -17.49 21.18 9.82
CA LEU A 499 -17.61 21.42 8.38
C LEU A 499 -17.67 22.93 8.09
N SER A 500 -18.55 23.65 8.79
CA SER A 500 -18.74 25.11 8.63
C SER A 500 -17.45 25.88 8.88
N SER A 501 -16.71 25.52 9.94
CA SER A 501 -15.42 26.16 10.27
C SER A 501 -14.40 26.03 9.13
N ASP A 502 -14.27 24.86 8.51
CA ASP A 502 -13.35 24.65 7.40
C ASP A 502 -13.86 25.26 6.08
N ALA A 503 -15.17 25.32 5.88
CA ALA A 503 -15.76 26.01 4.74
C ALA A 503 -15.49 27.52 4.80
N TRP A 504 -15.64 28.15 5.99
CA TRP A 504 -15.24 29.54 6.21
C TRP A 504 -13.75 29.75 5.97
N ARG A 505 -12.90 28.86 6.47
CA ARG A 505 -11.45 28.93 6.23
C ARG A 505 -11.14 28.93 4.72
N SER A 506 -11.68 27.96 3.98
CA SER A 506 -11.49 27.86 2.52
C SER A 506 -12.03 29.08 1.79
N PHE A 507 -13.19 29.60 2.21
CA PHE A 507 -13.76 30.87 1.68
C PHE A 507 -12.79 32.03 1.80
N TRP A 508 -12.22 32.26 2.99
CA TRP A 508 -11.30 33.37 3.21
C TRP A 508 -9.97 33.20 2.45
N VAL A 509 -9.45 32.02 2.33
CA VAL A 509 -8.27 31.74 1.48
C VAL A 509 -8.54 32.14 0.03
N ILE A 510 -9.72 31.77 -0.50
CA ILE A 510 -10.11 32.15 -1.86
C ILE A 510 -10.28 33.69 -1.99
N VAL A 511 -10.88 34.36 -1.02
CA VAL A 511 -11.05 35.81 -1.00
C VAL A 511 -9.70 36.54 -1.03
N VAL A 512 -8.74 36.09 -0.19
CA VAL A 512 -7.38 36.67 -0.17
C VAL A 512 -6.69 36.43 -1.52
N GLY A 513 -6.78 35.24 -2.07
CA GLY A 513 -6.23 34.91 -3.38
C GLY A 513 -6.84 35.74 -4.51
N MET A 514 -8.17 35.94 -4.47
CA MET A 514 -8.87 36.85 -5.40
C MET A 514 -8.38 38.30 -5.26
N ALA A 515 -8.19 38.79 -4.05
CA ALA A 515 -7.66 40.10 -3.82
C ALA A 515 -6.26 40.31 -4.43
N ILE A 516 -5.36 39.30 -4.27
CA ILE A 516 -4.04 39.31 -4.92
C ILE A 516 -4.17 39.42 -6.46
N LEU A 517 -5.07 38.62 -7.06
CA LEU A 517 -5.30 38.68 -8.50
C LEU A 517 -5.92 40.03 -8.96
N MET A 518 -6.78 40.64 -8.14
CA MET A 518 -7.35 41.94 -8.45
C MET A 518 -6.31 43.06 -8.37
N ILE A 519 -5.39 43.04 -7.39
CA ILE A 519 -4.25 43.94 -7.31
C ILE A 519 -3.33 43.79 -8.51
N TYR A 520 -3.07 42.52 -8.94
CA TYR A 520 -2.31 42.25 -10.17
C TYR A 520 -3.03 42.79 -11.42
N ARG A 521 -4.34 42.57 -11.53
CA ARG A 521 -5.17 43.05 -12.63
C ARG A 521 -5.15 44.61 -12.70
N SER A 522 -5.11 45.32 -11.56
CA SER A 522 -5.02 46.78 -11.54
C SER A 522 -3.67 47.31 -12.03
N GLY A 523 -2.66 46.44 -12.16
CA GLY A 523 -1.30 46.82 -12.57
C GLY A 523 -0.39 47.29 -11.44
N LYS A 524 -0.88 47.29 -10.21
CA LYS A 524 -0.11 47.69 -9.02
C LYS A 524 0.89 46.61 -8.55
N LEU A 525 0.73 45.37 -8.97
CA LEU A 525 1.59 44.25 -8.58
C LEU A 525 2.26 43.65 -9.81
N LYS A 526 3.60 43.47 -9.77
CA LYS A 526 4.35 42.80 -10.82
C LYS A 526 4.06 41.31 -10.83
N SER A 527 4.08 40.65 -11.99
CA SER A 527 3.77 39.20 -12.16
C SER A 527 4.58 38.28 -11.24
N THR A 528 5.87 38.56 -11.03
CA THR A 528 6.73 37.78 -10.13
C THR A 528 6.23 37.84 -8.69
N TRP A 529 5.90 39.02 -8.18
CA TRP A 529 5.40 39.19 -6.81
C TRP A 529 3.98 38.64 -6.62
N MET A 530 3.14 38.68 -7.67
CA MET A 530 1.85 38.03 -7.67
C MET A 530 2.01 36.52 -7.51
N VAL A 531 2.91 35.89 -8.27
CA VAL A 531 3.18 34.42 -8.15
C VAL A 531 3.75 34.10 -6.77
N VAL A 532 4.67 34.91 -6.24
CA VAL A 532 5.22 34.67 -4.88
C VAL A 532 4.11 34.76 -3.84
N ALA A 533 3.27 35.82 -3.88
CA ALA A 533 2.17 35.98 -2.93
C ALA A 533 1.17 34.81 -2.98
N VAL A 534 0.81 34.36 -4.17
CA VAL A 534 -0.07 33.20 -4.37
C VAL A 534 0.60 31.91 -3.86
N THR A 535 1.90 31.74 -4.09
CA THR A 535 2.64 30.56 -3.60
C THR A 535 2.67 30.52 -2.07
N VAL A 536 2.94 31.66 -1.44
CA VAL A 536 2.94 31.79 0.04
C VAL A 536 1.54 31.51 0.59
N LEU A 537 0.50 32.09 -0.01
CA LEU A 537 -0.89 31.83 0.39
C LEU A 537 -1.22 30.32 0.35
N CYS A 538 -0.91 29.65 -0.76
CA CYS A 538 -1.17 28.21 -0.90
C CYS A 538 -0.32 27.38 0.07
N LEU A 539 0.95 27.75 0.29
CA LEU A 539 1.82 27.05 1.24
C LEU A 539 1.28 27.16 2.67
N VAL A 540 0.90 28.35 3.10
CA VAL A 540 0.34 28.58 4.45
C VAL A 540 -0.97 27.83 4.65
N ASP A 541 -1.85 27.89 3.65
CA ASP A 541 -3.13 27.19 3.64
C ASP A 541 -2.95 25.67 3.80
N MET A 542 -2.18 25.07 2.90
CA MET A 542 -1.99 23.61 2.86
C MET A 542 -1.12 23.11 4.02
N TRP A 543 -0.12 23.90 4.46
CA TRP A 543 0.68 23.59 5.65
C TRP A 543 -0.19 23.47 6.89
N GLY A 544 -1.11 24.41 7.10
CA GLY A 544 -2.02 24.41 8.24
C GLY A 544 -2.94 23.20 8.26
N VAL A 545 -3.41 22.73 7.08
CA VAL A 545 -4.20 21.49 6.98
C VAL A 545 -3.36 20.27 7.26
N ASN A 546 -2.16 20.19 6.66
CA ASN A 546 -1.30 19.01 6.78
C ASN A 546 -0.83 18.76 8.22
N ARG A 547 -0.58 19.84 8.99
CA ARG A 547 -0.19 19.75 10.42
C ARG A 547 -1.27 19.13 11.32
N ARG A 548 -2.51 19.01 10.85
CA ARG A 548 -3.58 18.28 11.57
C ARG A 548 -3.37 16.77 11.50
N TYR A 549 -2.73 16.26 10.43
CA TYR A 549 -2.65 14.83 10.09
C TYR A 549 -1.24 14.26 10.17
N LEU A 550 -0.23 15.09 9.95
CA LEU A 550 1.17 14.74 10.15
C LEU A 550 1.84 15.84 10.98
N ASN A 551 1.77 15.67 12.29
CA ASN A 551 2.32 16.58 13.30
C ASN A 551 3.45 15.91 14.08
N ASN A 552 3.97 16.60 15.11
CA ASN A 552 5.09 16.09 15.89
C ASN A 552 4.72 14.88 16.76
N ASP A 553 3.44 14.70 17.11
CA ASP A 553 2.96 13.61 18.00
C ASP A 553 3.04 12.23 17.33
N MET A 554 3.18 12.22 15.99
CA MET A 554 3.38 10.98 15.22
C MET A 554 4.84 10.51 15.22
N PHE A 555 5.74 11.26 15.84
CA PHE A 555 7.17 10.94 15.91
C PHE A 555 7.54 10.59 17.34
N VAL A 556 8.28 9.50 17.49
CA VAL A 556 8.67 8.94 18.77
C VAL A 556 10.20 8.79 18.85
N ASP A 557 10.71 8.65 20.05
CA ASP A 557 12.11 8.25 20.25
C ASP A 557 12.35 6.88 19.59
N PRO A 558 13.47 6.68 18.88
CA PRO A 558 13.83 5.38 18.31
C PRO A 558 13.74 4.23 19.31
N LEU A 559 14.09 4.46 20.59
CA LEU A 559 13.99 3.46 21.65
C LEU A 559 12.54 3.08 21.95
N GLN A 560 11.61 4.03 21.92
CA GLN A 560 10.16 3.73 22.10
C GLN A 560 9.64 2.86 20.96
N LYS A 561 10.10 3.10 19.73
CA LYS A 561 9.75 2.27 18.58
C LYS A 561 10.25 0.84 18.72
N GLU A 562 11.44 0.66 19.28
CA GLU A 562 11.99 -0.67 19.58
C GLU A 562 11.24 -1.35 20.74
N GLN A 563 10.72 -0.59 21.70
CA GLN A 563 9.94 -1.12 22.82
C GLN A 563 8.67 -1.87 22.42
N VAL A 564 8.11 -1.58 21.25
CA VAL A 564 6.96 -2.35 20.70
C VAL A 564 7.33 -3.83 20.55
N PHE A 565 8.62 -4.11 20.31
CA PHE A 565 9.16 -5.46 20.19
C PHE A 565 9.90 -5.91 21.45
N ALA A 566 9.67 -5.27 22.60
CA ALA A 566 10.22 -5.74 23.86
C ALA A 566 9.70 -7.16 24.18
N LYS A 567 10.62 -8.06 24.53
CA LYS A 567 10.26 -9.43 24.89
C LYS A 567 9.35 -9.43 26.12
N THR A 568 8.22 -10.09 26.00
CA THR A 568 7.38 -10.40 27.17
C THR A 568 7.98 -11.59 27.94
N ALA A 569 7.55 -11.77 29.17
CA ALA A 569 7.93 -12.97 29.94
C ALA A 569 7.50 -14.27 29.24
N THR A 570 6.41 -14.23 28.46
CA THR A 570 5.93 -15.33 27.65
C THR A 570 6.89 -15.64 26.50
N ASP A 571 7.38 -14.62 25.80
CA ASP A 571 8.37 -14.79 24.73
C ASP A 571 9.67 -15.36 25.26
N GLU A 572 10.12 -14.87 26.42
CA GLU A 572 11.35 -15.37 27.07
C GLU A 572 11.24 -16.86 27.43
N GLN A 573 10.06 -17.30 27.91
CA GLN A 573 9.83 -18.72 28.23
C GLN A 573 9.82 -19.58 26.97
N ILE A 574 9.13 -19.16 25.91
CA ILE A 574 9.10 -19.90 24.63
C ILE A 574 10.51 -19.99 24.01
N LEU A 575 11.28 -18.91 24.05
CA LEU A 575 12.63 -18.84 23.49
C LEU A 575 13.69 -19.65 24.27
N GLN A 576 13.34 -20.20 25.43
CA GLN A 576 14.18 -21.20 26.13
C GLN A 576 14.21 -22.52 25.39
N ASP A 577 13.19 -22.84 24.61
CA ASP A 577 13.17 -24.02 23.76
C ASP A 577 14.19 -23.87 22.62
N LYS A 578 15.18 -24.75 22.57
CA LYS A 578 16.27 -24.74 21.57
C LYS A 578 16.00 -25.66 20.38
N SER A 579 14.77 -26.13 20.22
CA SER A 579 14.38 -26.86 19.01
C SER A 579 14.63 -25.97 17.77
N LEU A 580 15.15 -26.57 16.70
CA LEU A 580 15.57 -25.84 15.50
C LEU A 580 14.43 -25.09 14.81
N ASP A 581 13.24 -25.73 14.80
CA ASP A 581 12.06 -25.16 14.14
C ASP A 581 10.77 -25.62 14.81
N TYR A 582 9.92 -24.65 15.16
CA TYR A 582 8.56 -24.82 15.63
C TYR A 582 7.78 -23.53 15.40
N ARG A 583 6.45 -23.62 15.47
CA ARG A 583 5.59 -22.47 15.25
C ARG A 583 4.79 -22.12 16.50
N VAL A 584 4.36 -20.86 16.53
CA VAL A 584 3.58 -20.26 17.62
C VAL A 584 2.24 -19.77 17.07
N LEU A 585 1.18 -19.96 17.85
CA LEU A 585 -0.14 -19.37 17.63
C LEU A 585 -0.44 -18.40 18.77
N ASN A 586 -0.66 -17.13 18.46
CA ASN A 586 -0.96 -16.10 19.45
C ASN A 586 -2.47 -15.84 19.49
N PHE A 587 -3.12 -16.21 20.61
CA PHE A 587 -4.53 -15.92 20.90
C PHE A 587 -4.75 -14.57 21.60
N ALA A 588 -3.69 -13.92 22.05
CA ALA A 588 -3.75 -12.65 22.74
C ALA A 588 -3.76 -11.44 21.79
N SER A 589 -3.52 -11.68 20.51
CA SER A 589 -3.52 -10.66 19.46
C SER A 589 -4.52 -10.99 18.34
N ASP A 590 -4.72 -10.07 17.40
CA ASP A 590 -5.41 -10.38 16.14
C ASP A 590 -4.48 -11.19 15.22
N THR A 591 -4.47 -12.50 15.43
CA THR A 591 -3.52 -13.49 14.87
C THR A 591 -3.19 -13.26 13.38
N PHE A 592 -4.15 -12.80 12.57
CA PHE A 592 -3.99 -12.67 11.11
C PHE A 592 -3.88 -11.22 10.62
N ASN A 593 -3.80 -10.24 11.55
CA ASN A 593 -3.68 -8.82 11.25
C ASN A 593 -2.55 -8.12 12.03
N GLU A 594 -1.59 -8.88 12.59
CA GLU A 594 -0.43 -8.34 13.31
C GLU A 594 0.85 -9.03 12.88
N ASN A 595 2.02 -8.44 13.18
CA ASN A 595 3.34 -9.00 12.90
C ASN A 595 4.31 -8.88 14.10
N GLU A 596 3.82 -8.53 15.27
CA GLU A 596 4.62 -8.45 16.50
C GLU A 596 5.05 -9.85 16.94
N THR A 597 4.15 -10.85 16.85
CA THR A 597 4.49 -12.26 17.11
C THR A 597 5.59 -12.75 16.18
N SER A 598 5.56 -12.36 14.91
CA SER A 598 6.54 -12.75 13.89
C SER A 598 7.95 -12.19 14.14
N TYR A 599 8.07 -11.19 15.01
CA TYR A 599 9.37 -10.60 15.35
C TYR A 599 10.24 -11.56 16.18
N TRP A 600 9.62 -12.33 17.10
CA TRP A 600 10.34 -13.25 17.99
C TRP A 600 10.12 -14.71 17.65
N HIS A 601 9.02 -15.06 16.98
CA HIS A 601 8.59 -16.42 16.76
C HIS A 601 8.21 -16.67 15.30
N LYS A 602 8.36 -17.91 14.86
CA LYS A 602 7.76 -18.37 13.61
C LYS A 602 6.26 -18.56 13.84
N SER A 603 5.44 -17.74 13.23
CA SER A 603 4.00 -17.69 13.47
C SER A 603 3.22 -18.43 12.37
N ILE A 604 2.13 -19.10 12.76
CA ILE A 604 1.11 -19.55 11.80
C ILE A 604 0.19 -18.40 11.38
N GLY A 605 0.23 -17.27 12.10
CA GLY A 605 -0.46 -16.01 11.81
C GLY A 605 0.39 -15.01 11.07
N GLY A 606 0.01 -13.73 11.18
CA GLY A 606 0.70 -12.60 10.58
C GLY A 606 -0.20 -11.75 9.68
N TYR A 607 0.29 -10.59 9.27
CA TYR A 607 -0.38 -9.70 8.34
C TYR A 607 0.45 -9.48 7.06
N HIS A 608 -0.14 -9.82 5.92
CA HIS A 608 0.41 -9.48 4.61
C HIS A 608 -0.69 -9.39 3.54
N ALA A 609 -0.71 -8.30 2.79
CA ALA A 609 -1.73 -8.03 1.77
C ALA A 609 -1.68 -8.96 0.53
N ALA A 610 -0.64 -9.79 0.42
CA ALA A 610 -0.44 -10.75 -0.65
C ALA A 610 0.01 -12.12 -0.09
N LYS A 611 -0.67 -12.61 0.97
CA LYS A 611 -0.45 -13.97 1.48
C LYS A 611 -0.84 -15.04 0.44
N LEU A 612 -0.31 -16.24 0.58
CA LEU A 612 -0.61 -17.36 -0.34
C LEU A 612 -2.11 -17.70 -0.31
N GLY A 613 -2.71 -17.88 -1.48
CA GLY A 613 -4.15 -18.09 -1.62
C GLY A 613 -4.61 -19.37 -0.92
N ARG A 614 -3.88 -20.49 -1.11
CA ARG A 614 -4.18 -21.76 -0.42
C ARG A 614 -4.04 -21.67 1.10
N TYR A 615 -3.11 -20.83 1.60
CA TYR A 615 -3.01 -20.60 3.04
C TYR A 615 -4.19 -19.76 3.57
N GLN A 616 -4.68 -18.78 2.79
CA GLN A 616 -5.91 -18.06 3.13
C GLN A 616 -7.13 -19.00 3.16
N ASP A 617 -7.22 -19.94 2.23
CA ASP A 617 -8.27 -20.97 2.26
C ASP A 617 -8.15 -21.83 3.52
N LEU A 618 -6.93 -22.26 3.86
CA LEU A 618 -6.66 -23.03 5.08
C LEU A 618 -7.06 -22.28 6.35
N ILE A 619 -6.76 -20.96 6.41
CA ILE A 619 -7.22 -20.09 7.50
C ILE A 619 -8.74 -20.13 7.60
N THR A 620 -9.43 -19.88 6.49
CA THR A 620 -10.89 -19.74 6.47
C THR A 620 -11.62 -21.04 6.81
N TYR A 621 -11.15 -22.17 6.23
CA TYR A 621 -11.89 -23.42 6.28
C TYR A 621 -11.40 -24.42 7.35
N CYS A 622 -10.22 -24.20 7.92
CA CYS A 622 -9.62 -25.10 8.91
C CYS A 622 -9.11 -24.36 10.15
N ILE A 623 -8.13 -23.45 10.02
CA ILE A 623 -7.44 -22.87 11.18
C ILE A 623 -8.41 -22.04 12.06
N ALA A 624 -9.21 -21.15 11.47
CA ALA A 624 -10.11 -20.30 12.25
C ALA A 624 -11.20 -21.13 13.00
N PRO A 625 -11.86 -22.13 12.40
CA PRO A 625 -12.72 -23.06 13.15
C PRO A 625 -11.98 -23.81 14.25
N GLU A 626 -10.75 -24.30 14.00
CA GLU A 626 -9.94 -24.98 15.00
C GLU A 626 -9.52 -24.06 16.15
N MET A 627 -9.21 -22.79 15.88
CA MET A 627 -8.95 -21.78 16.91
C MET A 627 -10.17 -21.56 17.81
N GLN A 628 -11.37 -21.48 17.23
CA GLN A 628 -12.60 -21.34 18.01
C GLN A 628 -12.84 -22.59 18.89
N ALA A 629 -12.60 -23.78 18.37
CA ALA A 629 -12.71 -25.02 19.13
C ALA A 629 -11.69 -25.08 20.28
N LEU A 630 -10.43 -24.70 20.04
CA LEU A 630 -9.40 -24.61 21.09
C LEU A 630 -9.73 -23.59 22.17
N MET A 631 -10.27 -22.44 21.82
CA MET A 631 -10.70 -21.42 22.80
C MET A 631 -11.83 -21.90 23.73
N GLN A 632 -12.57 -22.93 23.33
CA GLN A 632 -13.54 -23.63 24.18
C GLN A 632 -12.93 -24.82 24.95
N ALA A 633 -12.12 -25.64 24.28
CA ALA A 633 -11.56 -26.85 24.85
C ALA A 633 -10.49 -26.60 25.92
N ILE A 634 -9.57 -25.65 25.68
CA ILE A 634 -8.45 -25.36 26.60
C ILE A 634 -8.93 -24.91 27.99
N PRO A 635 -9.86 -23.93 28.14
CA PRO A 635 -10.37 -23.55 29.44
C PRO A 635 -11.12 -24.69 30.14
N GLN A 636 -11.95 -25.46 29.42
CA GLN A 636 -12.70 -26.61 29.98
C GLN A 636 -11.77 -27.70 30.50
N ALA A 637 -10.65 -27.91 29.83
CA ALA A 637 -9.61 -28.87 30.22
C ALA A 637 -8.62 -28.31 31.25
N ALA A 638 -8.74 -27.05 31.67
CA ALA A 638 -7.77 -26.32 32.51
C ALA A 638 -6.33 -26.37 31.92
N GLY A 639 -6.21 -26.31 30.59
CA GLY A 639 -4.93 -26.37 29.91
C GLY A 639 -4.33 -27.76 29.73
N ASP A 640 -5.01 -28.82 30.15
CA ASP A 640 -4.52 -30.21 30.08
C ASP A 640 -4.97 -30.88 28.79
N PHE A 641 -4.05 -31.03 27.83
CA PHE A 641 -4.28 -31.63 26.53
C PHE A 641 -4.62 -33.14 26.56
N SER A 642 -4.43 -33.82 27.70
CA SER A 642 -4.84 -35.21 27.84
C SER A 642 -6.36 -35.38 28.00
N LYS A 643 -7.08 -34.30 28.27
CA LYS A 643 -8.52 -34.30 28.50
C LYS A 643 -9.38 -34.10 27.26
N PHE A 644 -8.78 -33.87 26.11
CA PHE A 644 -9.47 -33.78 24.82
C PHE A 644 -8.60 -34.33 23.69
N ASP A 645 -9.24 -34.81 22.63
CA ASP A 645 -8.53 -35.29 21.45
C ASP A 645 -8.08 -34.17 20.56
N ALA A 646 -6.82 -33.73 20.73
CA ALA A 646 -6.24 -32.64 19.97
C ALA A 646 -6.08 -32.96 18.46
N ASP A 647 -6.00 -34.24 18.08
CA ASP A 647 -5.97 -34.63 16.66
C ASP A 647 -7.34 -34.50 15.99
N THR A 648 -8.42 -34.43 16.75
CA THR A 648 -9.76 -34.06 16.28
C THR A 648 -10.04 -32.56 16.40
N VAL A 649 -9.60 -31.91 17.47
CA VAL A 649 -9.91 -30.51 17.75
C VAL A 649 -9.08 -29.53 16.88
N CYS A 650 -7.79 -29.82 16.69
CA CYS A 650 -6.88 -28.90 15.98
C CYS A 650 -5.86 -29.59 15.05
N PRO A 651 -6.30 -30.51 14.18
CA PRO A 651 -5.40 -31.28 13.33
C PRO A 651 -4.60 -30.44 12.35
N THR A 652 -5.16 -29.31 11.86
CA THR A 652 -4.43 -28.39 10.96
C THR A 652 -3.35 -27.63 11.73
N ILE A 653 -3.65 -27.18 12.92
CA ILE A 653 -2.70 -26.48 13.79
C ILE A 653 -1.56 -27.41 14.18
N ASN A 654 -1.86 -28.70 14.45
CA ASN A 654 -0.86 -29.73 14.76
C ASN A 654 0.05 -30.04 13.56
N MET A 655 -0.50 -30.21 12.34
CA MET A 655 0.30 -30.50 11.15
C MET A 655 1.20 -29.31 10.73
N LEU A 656 0.88 -28.09 11.14
CA LEU A 656 1.72 -26.91 10.96
C LEU A 656 2.82 -26.80 12.03
N ASN A 657 3.06 -27.84 12.83
CA ASN A 657 4.06 -27.87 13.90
C ASN A 657 3.92 -26.72 14.91
N THR A 658 2.68 -26.38 15.28
CA THR A 658 2.40 -25.32 16.27
C THR A 658 2.64 -25.87 17.67
N LYS A 659 3.83 -25.62 18.20
CA LYS A 659 4.30 -26.17 19.49
C LYS A 659 3.88 -25.32 20.69
N TYR A 660 3.61 -24.05 20.52
CA TYR A 660 3.21 -23.15 21.59
C TYR A 660 2.02 -22.29 21.22
N PHE A 661 1.13 -22.10 22.21
CA PHE A 661 0.06 -21.13 22.18
C PHE A 661 0.36 -19.99 23.16
N ILE A 662 0.23 -18.75 22.74
CA ILE A 662 0.25 -17.58 23.62
C ILE A 662 -1.19 -17.28 24.02
N MET A 663 -1.52 -17.54 25.28
CA MET A 663 -2.88 -17.39 25.78
C MET A 663 -3.05 -16.05 26.54
N PRO A 664 -4.15 -15.32 26.33
CA PRO A 664 -4.42 -14.10 27.07
C PRO A 664 -4.79 -14.40 28.52
N LEU A 665 -4.33 -13.54 29.42
CA LEU A 665 -4.73 -13.48 30.82
C LEU A 665 -5.37 -12.13 31.12
N GLN A 666 -5.91 -12.00 32.35
CA GLN A 666 -6.42 -10.72 32.82
C GLN A 666 -5.33 -9.63 32.84
N GLN A 667 -5.72 -8.37 32.70
CA GLN A 667 -4.83 -7.20 32.72
C GLN A 667 -3.79 -7.18 31.58
N GLY A 668 -4.10 -7.77 30.42
CA GLY A 668 -3.21 -7.75 29.26
C GLY A 668 -1.94 -8.62 29.37
N LYS A 669 -1.86 -9.47 30.41
CA LYS A 669 -0.77 -10.45 30.55
C LYS A 669 -1.01 -11.66 29.65
N THR A 670 0.06 -12.39 29.35
CA THR A 670 0.00 -13.62 28.55
C THR A 670 0.76 -14.75 29.25
N ILE A 671 0.43 -15.99 28.89
CA ILE A 671 1.20 -17.19 29.28
C ILE A 671 1.44 -18.08 28.06
N PRO A 672 2.57 -18.80 28.00
CA PRO A 672 2.79 -19.83 27.00
C PRO A 672 2.12 -21.13 27.46
N LEU A 673 1.43 -21.79 26.52
CA LEU A 673 0.89 -23.12 26.69
C LEU A 673 1.52 -24.02 25.64
N GLN A 674 2.21 -25.08 26.08
CA GLN A 674 2.83 -26.03 25.17
C GLN A 674 1.79 -27.01 24.59
N ASN A 675 1.81 -27.19 23.27
CA ASN A 675 1.01 -28.19 22.57
C ASN A 675 1.84 -29.49 22.37
N PRO A 676 1.57 -30.56 23.12
CA PRO A 676 2.29 -31.82 22.99
C PRO A 676 1.88 -32.61 21.75
N CYS A 677 0.80 -32.20 21.05
CA CYS A 677 0.24 -32.91 19.92
C CYS A 677 0.72 -32.39 18.56
N ALA A 678 1.62 -31.39 18.52
CA ALA A 678 2.26 -30.93 17.29
C ALA A 678 2.98 -32.12 16.59
N TYR A 679 2.86 -32.22 15.25
CA TYR A 679 3.39 -33.37 14.52
C TYR A 679 4.92 -33.34 14.34
N GLY A 680 5.58 -32.22 14.68
CA GLY A 680 7.00 -32.02 14.45
C GLY A 680 7.29 -31.49 13.06
N ASN A 681 8.57 -31.49 12.67
CA ASN A 681 9.02 -30.87 11.42
C ASN A 681 8.71 -31.73 10.18
N ALA A 682 8.62 -33.06 10.35
CA ALA A 682 8.33 -33.99 9.29
C ALA A 682 7.89 -35.36 9.86
N TRP A 683 7.07 -36.11 9.12
CA TRP A 683 6.60 -37.47 9.49
C TRP A 683 6.34 -38.31 8.26
N PHE A 684 6.41 -39.62 8.43
CA PHE A 684 5.98 -40.64 7.44
C PHE A 684 4.47 -40.84 7.52
N VAL A 685 3.83 -41.11 6.37
CA VAL A 685 2.41 -41.46 6.30
C VAL A 685 2.22 -42.89 5.84
N ASP A 686 1.24 -43.58 6.45
CA ASP A 686 0.91 -44.99 6.14
C ASP A 686 -0.02 -45.10 4.93
N LYS A 687 -0.67 -44.03 4.55
CA LYS A 687 -1.62 -43.99 3.44
C LYS A 687 -1.49 -42.68 2.66
N LEU A 688 -1.44 -42.78 1.34
CA LEU A 688 -1.48 -41.66 0.40
C LEU A 688 -2.69 -41.85 -0.51
N THR A 689 -3.57 -40.85 -0.53
CA THR A 689 -4.77 -40.82 -1.37
C THR A 689 -4.71 -39.65 -2.34
N TYR A 690 -5.02 -39.90 -3.61
CA TYR A 690 -5.13 -38.85 -4.63
C TYR A 690 -6.58 -38.49 -4.88
N VAL A 691 -6.80 -37.17 -5.10
CA VAL A 691 -8.09 -36.58 -5.45
C VAL A 691 -7.95 -35.61 -6.60
N ASP A 692 -9.06 -35.23 -7.25
CA ASP A 692 -9.05 -34.31 -8.37
C ASP A 692 -9.41 -32.88 -7.90
N GLY A 693 -8.42 -31.99 -7.90
CA GLY A 693 -8.59 -30.56 -7.67
C GLY A 693 -8.73 -30.15 -6.20
N ALA A 694 -8.55 -28.88 -5.96
CA ALA A 694 -8.45 -28.27 -4.65
C ALA A 694 -9.68 -28.47 -3.75
N LYS A 695 -10.89 -28.52 -4.32
CA LYS A 695 -12.13 -28.74 -3.54
C LYS A 695 -12.16 -30.14 -2.94
N ALA A 696 -11.80 -31.17 -3.74
CA ALA A 696 -11.78 -32.56 -3.27
C ALA A 696 -10.65 -32.72 -2.25
N GLU A 697 -9.49 -32.10 -2.46
CA GLU A 697 -8.36 -32.09 -1.55
C GLU A 697 -8.75 -31.47 -0.18
N MET A 698 -9.39 -30.29 -0.15
CA MET A 698 -9.87 -29.67 1.07
C MET A 698 -10.96 -30.49 1.78
N ALA A 699 -11.87 -31.08 1.01
CA ALA A 699 -12.94 -31.92 1.58
C ALA A 699 -12.40 -33.21 2.19
N MET A 700 -11.38 -33.84 1.57
CA MET A 700 -10.73 -35.06 2.07
C MET A 700 -9.85 -34.73 3.29
N LEU A 701 -9.09 -33.59 3.25
CA LEU A 701 -8.26 -33.12 4.35
C LEU A 701 -9.03 -33.06 5.69
N LYS A 702 -10.30 -32.66 5.66
CA LYS A 702 -11.15 -32.58 6.86
C LYS A 702 -11.58 -33.95 7.41
N LYS A 703 -11.37 -35.05 6.67
CA LYS A 703 -11.88 -36.38 7.03
C LYS A 703 -10.78 -37.34 7.45
N ILE A 704 -9.53 -37.14 7.02
CA ILE A 704 -8.41 -38.02 7.25
C ILE A 704 -7.73 -37.73 8.60
N ASN A 705 -7.10 -38.77 9.17
CA ASN A 705 -6.14 -38.57 10.25
C ASN A 705 -4.77 -38.19 9.66
N ARG A 706 -4.47 -36.92 9.67
CA ARG A 706 -3.29 -36.29 9.03
C ARG A 706 -1.96 -36.74 9.63
N ARG A 707 -1.98 -37.38 10.81
CA ARG A 707 -0.77 -37.96 11.43
C ARG A 707 -0.29 -39.20 10.70
N VAL A 708 -1.20 -39.96 10.08
CA VAL A 708 -0.91 -41.24 9.44
C VAL A 708 -1.37 -41.30 7.99
N GLU A 709 -2.20 -40.39 7.54
CA GLU A 709 -2.73 -40.31 6.18
C GLU A 709 -2.41 -38.95 5.54
N ALA A 710 -2.11 -38.97 4.25
CA ALA A 710 -1.97 -37.75 3.44
C ALA A 710 -2.91 -37.77 2.24
N VAL A 711 -3.39 -36.60 1.86
CA VAL A 711 -4.14 -36.37 0.62
C VAL A 711 -3.35 -35.46 -0.32
N ALA A 712 -3.30 -35.83 -1.60
CA ALA A 712 -2.65 -35.02 -2.62
C ALA A 712 -3.54 -34.85 -3.85
N ASP A 713 -3.35 -33.81 -4.60
CA ASP A 713 -3.94 -33.65 -5.93
C ASP A 713 -3.25 -34.62 -6.90
N LYS A 714 -4.02 -35.24 -7.82
CA LYS A 714 -3.48 -36.20 -8.83
C LYS A 714 -2.36 -35.60 -9.68
N SER A 715 -2.29 -34.31 -9.84
CA SER A 715 -1.19 -33.63 -10.55
C SER A 715 0.19 -33.89 -9.93
N PHE A 716 0.26 -34.33 -8.67
CA PHE A 716 1.49 -34.67 -7.95
C PHE A 716 1.80 -36.15 -7.89
N GLU A 717 1.07 -37.00 -8.63
CA GLU A 717 1.33 -38.45 -8.67
C GLU A 717 2.73 -38.79 -9.23
N LYS A 718 3.25 -37.92 -10.12
CA LYS A 718 4.60 -38.11 -10.65
C LYS A 718 5.67 -37.90 -9.57
N GLU A 719 5.47 -36.89 -8.70
CA GLU A 719 6.40 -36.52 -7.63
C GLU A 719 6.35 -37.47 -6.44
N LEU A 720 5.16 -37.91 -6.06
CA LEU A 720 4.93 -38.71 -4.85
C LEU A 720 4.76 -40.20 -5.12
N GLY A 721 4.63 -40.62 -6.38
CA GLY A 721 4.44 -41.99 -6.81
C GLY A 721 3.00 -42.48 -6.61
N ALA A 722 2.75 -43.79 -6.90
CA ALA A 722 1.41 -44.36 -6.81
C ALA A 722 0.79 -44.27 -5.40
N ALA A 723 -0.55 -44.10 -5.35
CA ALA A 723 -1.32 -44.21 -4.10
C ALA A 723 -1.06 -45.53 -3.40
N TYR A 724 -1.08 -45.48 -2.07
CA TYR A 724 -0.96 -46.71 -1.26
C TYR A 724 -1.82 -46.61 0.01
N ALA A 725 -2.24 -47.75 0.51
CA ALA A 725 -2.92 -47.89 1.80
C ALA A 725 -2.22 -49.00 2.58
N ASN A 726 -2.07 -48.80 3.88
CA ASN A 726 -1.43 -49.77 4.78
C ASN A 726 0.01 -50.11 4.35
N ALA A 727 0.86 -49.13 4.09
CA ALA A 727 2.29 -49.35 4.17
C ALA A 727 2.54 -50.04 5.51
N ALA A 728 3.16 -51.22 5.54
CA ALA A 728 3.45 -51.92 6.79
C ALA A 728 4.11 -50.93 7.73
N ALA A 729 3.37 -50.54 8.78
CA ALA A 729 3.75 -49.43 9.66
C ALA A 729 5.16 -49.73 10.21
N ASP A 730 6.15 -49.07 9.61
CA ASP A 730 7.50 -49.10 10.14
C ASP A 730 7.59 -48.08 11.27
N THR A 731 7.14 -48.49 12.44
CA THR A 731 7.17 -47.67 13.67
C THR A 731 8.58 -47.23 14.05
N THR A 732 9.61 -47.74 13.39
CA THR A 732 11.02 -47.37 13.57
C THR A 732 11.48 -46.28 12.63
N SER A 733 10.69 -45.95 11.58
CA SER A 733 11.01 -44.85 10.66
C SER A 733 11.07 -43.51 11.35
N LYS A 734 12.16 -42.78 11.12
CA LYS A 734 12.40 -41.44 11.71
C LYS A 734 12.89 -40.50 10.65
N ILE A 735 12.42 -39.30 10.73
CA ILE A 735 12.96 -38.13 10.03
C ILE A 735 13.16 -36.98 11.03
N VAL A 736 14.35 -36.44 11.07
CA VAL A 736 14.75 -35.43 12.07
C VAL A 736 15.42 -34.27 11.35
N LEU A 737 14.95 -33.06 11.61
CA LEU A 737 15.58 -31.81 11.16
C LEU A 737 16.89 -31.62 11.92
N THR A 738 18.02 -31.52 11.21
CA THR A 738 19.38 -31.42 11.79
C THR A 738 20.03 -30.06 11.55
N ALA A 739 19.56 -29.31 10.53
CA ALA A 739 19.99 -27.94 10.31
C ALA A 739 18.81 -27.13 9.72
N TYR A 740 18.72 -25.88 10.15
CA TYR A 740 17.69 -24.94 9.73
C TYR A 740 18.32 -23.62 9.32
N GLU A 741 18.01 -23.18 8.11
CA GLU A 741 18.12 -21.82 7.61
C GLU A 741 16.80 -21.46 6.89
N PRO A 742 16.42 -20.18 6.80
CA PRO A 742 15.13 -19.82 6.16
C PRO A 742 14.96 -20.41 4.76
N ASN A 743 16.03 -20.48 3.99
CA ASN A 743 16.06 -20.97 2.61
C ASN A 743 16.75 -22.33 2.43
N GLU A 744 17.15 -23.02 3.51
CA GLU A 744 17.82 -24.32 3.44
C GLU A 744 17.50 -25.17 4.67
N LEU A 745 17.00 -26.40 4.46
CA LEU A 745 16.61 -27.32 5.50
C LEU A 745 17.32 -28.65 5.29
N THR A 746 17.96 -29.21 6.34
CA THR A 746 18.62 -30.52 6.29
C THR A 746 17.94 -31.48 7.25
N TYR A 747 17.57 -32.65 6.75
CA TYR A 747 16.96 -33.72 7.53
C TYR A 747 17.80 -35.00 7.43
N ASN A 748 17.89 -35.74 8.55
CA ASN A 748 18.33 -37.14 8.56
C ASN A 748 17.11 -38.05 8.52
N VAL A 749 17.10 -38.96 7.56
CA VAL A 749 16.05 -39.93 7.34
C VAL A 749 16.59 -41.34 7.69
N ASP A 750 15.87 -42.10 8.49
CA ASP A 750 16.15 -43.52 8.80
C ASP A 750 14.85 -44.31 8.70
N SER A 751 14.72 -45.13 7.67
CA SER A 751 13.51 -45.94 7.41
C SER A 751 13.89 -47.21 6.71
N LYS A 752 13.36 -48.36 7.15
CA LYS A 752 13.61 -49.64 6.48
C LYS A 752 12.99 -49.73 5.09
N ASN A 753 11.76 -49.25 4.98
CA ASN A 753 10.93 -49.48 3.77
C ASN A 753 10.84 -48.22 2.89
N GLY A 754 11.25 -47.07 3.41
CA GLY A 754 10.97 -45.79 2.79
C GLY A 754 9.47 -45.45 2.84
N GLY A 755 9.04 -44.46 2.04
CA GLY A 755 7.63 -44.04 1.98
C GLY A 755 7.48 -42.57 1.60
N VAL A 756 6.27 -42.02 1.73
CA VAL A 756 6.04 -40.62 1.58
C VAL A 756 6.21 -39.91 2.93
N VAL A 757 7.01 -38.86 2.91
CA VAL A 757 7.26 -38.00 4.04
C VAL A 757 6.50 -36.69 3.79
N VAL A 758 5.73 -36.24 4.77
CA VAL A 758 5.12 -34.93 4.80
C VAL A 758 5.96 -34.01 5.71
N LEU A 759 6.24 -32.80 5.27
CA LEU A 759 6.98 -31.80 6.06
C LEU A 759 6.01 -30.68 6.48
N SER A 760 6.16 -30.19 7.71
CA SER A 760 5.39 -29.03 8.21
C SER A 760 5.76 -27.72 7.51
N GLU A 761 6.11 -27.79 6.23
CA GLU A 761 6.64 -26.69 5.43
C GLU A 761 5.69 -26.36 4.28
N ILE A 762 5.40 -25.06 4.09
CA ILE A 762 4.49 -24.62 3.03
C ILE A 762 5.09 -24.88 1.65
N TYR A 763 4.33 -25.55 0.80
CA TYR A 763 4.70 -25.80 -0.59
C TYR A 763 4.66 -24.48 -1.40
N TYR A 764 5.74 -24.23 -2.11
CA TYR A 764 5.84 -23.16 -3.10
C TYR A 764 6.77 -23.60 -4.25
N PRO A 765 6.42 -23.32 -5.52
CA PRO A 765 7.31 -23.64 -6.64
C PRO A 765 8.67 -22.93 -6.53
N GLY A 766 9.74 -23.64 -6.81
CA GLY A 766 11.11 -23.13 -6.74
C GLY A 766 11.96 -23.67 -5.58
N TRP A 767 11.34 -24.42 -4.67
CA TRP A 767 12.10 -25.30 -3.77
C TRP A 767 12.64 -26.51 -4.53
N THR A 768 13.88 -26.85 -4.29
CA THR A 768 14.55 -28.07 -4.78
C THR A 768 14.90 -28.99 -3.62
N ALA A 769 15.01 -30.28 -3.87
CA ALA A 769 15.42 -31.23 -2.86
C ALA A 769 16.49 -32.18 -3.42
N THR A 770 17.47 -32.53 -2.57
CA THR A 770 18.44 -33.58 -2.87
C THR A 770 18.43 -34.63 -1.76
N LEU A 771 18.55 -35.91 -2.15
CA LEU A 771 18.74 -37.03 -1.25
C LEU A 771 20.13 -37.61 -1.49
N ASP A 772 21.01 -37.55 -0.50
CA ASP A 772 22.43 -37.89 -0.62
C ASP A 772 23.12 -37.22 -1.82
N GLY A 773 22.79 -35.95 -2.07
CA GLY A 773 23.31 -35.16 -3.19
C GLY A 773 22.68 -35.44 -4.57
N LYS A 774 21.67 -36.33 -4.68
CA LYS A 774 20.94 -36.57 -5.91
C LYS A 774 19.58 -35.87 -5.87
N ASP A 775 19.21 -35.23 -6.96
CA ASP A 775 17.93 -34.50 -7.07
C ASP A 775 16.74 -35.47 -6.91
N ILE A 776 15.77 -35.05 -6.09
CA ILE A 776 14.49 -35.71 -5.94
C ILE A 776 13.34 -34.68 -6.08
N MET A 777 12.18 -35.15 -6.51
CA MET A 777 11.03 -34.30 -6.75
C MET A 777 10.29 -33.97 -5.45
N ILE A 778 9.81 -32.74 -5.35
CA ILE A 778 8.96 -32.25 -4.26
C ILE A 778 7.52 -32.20 -4.77
N GLY A 779 6.60 -32.86 -4.10
CA GLY A 779 5.17 -32.78 -4.31
C GLY A 779 4.50 -31.91 -3.23
N ARG A 780 3.19 -31.73 -3.37
CA ARG A 780 2.32 -31.09 -2.38
C ARG A 780 1.33 -32.13 -1.85
N ALA A 781 1.17 -32.13 -0.52
CA ALA A 781 0.15 -32.89 0.17
C ALA A 781 -0.56 -32.02 1.21
N ASP A 782 -1.67 -32.52 1.72
CA ASP A 782 -2.46 -31.90 2.77
C ASP A 782 -2.76 -30.42 2.49
N TYR A 783 -3.09 -30.13 1.23
CA TYR A 783 -3.49 -28.84 0.67
C TYR A 783 -2.37 -27.81 0.54
N VAL A 784 -1.44 -27.74 1.50
CA VAL A 784 -0.40 -26.69 1.56
C VAL A 784 1.00 -27.20 1.85
N LEU A 785 1.19 -28.45 2.27
CA LEU A 785 2.48 -28.94 2.78
C LEU A 785 3.36 -29.54 1.67
N ARG A 786 4.68 -29.44 1.85
CA ARG A 786 5.65 -30.18 1.02
C ARG A 786 5.62 -31.67 1.38
N ALA A 787 5.70 -32.50 0.38
CA ALA A 787 5.87 -33.95 0.56
C ALA A 787 6.87 -34.52 -0.44
N LEU A 788 7.55 -35.57 -0.06
CA LEU A 788 8.55 -36.25 -0.90
C LEU A 788 8.46 -37.76 -0.70
N ARG A 789 8.79 -38.52 -1.74
CA ARG A 789 8.97 -39.97 -1.63
C ARG A 789 10.43 -40.30 -1.41
N VAL A 790 10.75 -40.94 -0.31
CA VAL A 790 12.11 -41.36 0.05
C VAL A 790 12.23 -42.89 0.03
N PRO A 791 13.35 -43.43 -0.46
CA PRO A 791 13.61 -44.89 -0.43
C PRO A 791 13.93 -45.38 0.99
N GLY A 792 13.94 -46.72 1.18
CA GLY A 792 14.41 -47.33 2.42
C GLY A 792 15.92 -47.14 2.59
N GLY A 793 16.36 -46.90 3.82
CA GLY A 793 17.75 -46.69 4.17
C GLY A 793 17.96 -45.50 5.12
N LYS A 794 19.22 -45.16 5.32
CA LYS A 794 19.65 -43.96 6.00
C LYS A 794 20.08 -42.96 4.95
N HIS A 795 19.47 -41.78 4.98
CA HIS A 795 19.66 -40.75 3.95
C HIS A 795 19.78 -39.37 4.58
N THR A 796 20.47 -38.49 3.88
CA THR A 796 20.46 -37.03 4.18
C THR A 796 19.62 -36.32 3.11
N LEU A 797 18.51 -35.71 3.54
CA LEU A 797 17.61 -34.94 2.69
C LEU A 797 17.91 -33.43 2.90
N VAL A 798 18.23 -32.73 1.82
CA VAL A 798 18.46 -31.28 1.82
C VAL A 798 17.44 -30.61 0.91
N LEU A 799 16.71 -29.65 1.46
CA LEU A 799 15.79 -28.78 0.69
C LEU A 799 16.39 -27.39 0.60
N LYS A 800 16.33 -26.77 -0.59
CA LYS A 800 16.87 -25.44 -0.83
C LYS A 800 15.94 -24.58 -1.69
N PHE A 801 15.82 -23.30 -1.34
CA PHE A 801 15.10 -22.29 -2.10
C PHE A 801 16.09 -21.36 -2.80
N ASP A 802 16.43 -21.69 -4.04
CA ASP A 802 17.33 -20.89 -4.89
C ASP A 802 16.86 -20.96 -6.35
N PRO A 803 15.80 -20.20 -6.70
CA PRO A 803 15.23 -20.25 -8.04
C PRO A 803 16.21 -19.79 -9.12
N GLN A 804 16.47 -20.63 -10.12
CA GLN A 804 17.34 -20.33 -11.27
C GLN A 804 16.92 -19.06 -12.01
N SER A 805 15.61 -18.75 -11.98
CA SER A 805 15.08 -17.51 -12.56
C SER A 805 15.66 -16.22 -11.94
N LEU A 806 16.14 -16.29 -10.70
CA LEU A 806 16.77 -15.14 -10.04
C LEU A 806 18.08 -14.77 -10.73
N HIS A 807 18.93 -15.75 -11.05
CA HIS A 807 20.20 -15.52 -11.74
C HIS A 807 20.01 -14.92 -13.14
N THR A 808 19.02 -15.45 -13.87
CA THR A 808 18.69 -14.96 -15.23
C THR A 808 18.17 -13.51 -15.19
N THR A 809 17.24 -13.21 -14.26
CA THR A 809 16.65 -11.88 -14.17
C THR A 809 17.62 -10.84 -13.61
N GLU A 810 18.53 -11.22 -12.71
CA GLU A 810 19.62 -10.32 -12.25
C GLU A 810 20.59 -9.99 -13.38
N THR A 811 20.96 -10.97 -14.23
CA THR A 811 21.79 -10.72 -15.41
C THR A 811 21.14 -9.70 -16.35
N LEU A 812 19.84 -9.83 -16.61
CA LEU A 812 19.07 -8.86 -17.42
C LEU A 812 19.06 -7.47 -16.76
N ALA A 813 18.83 -7.42 -15.45
CA ALA A 813 18.82 -6.18 -14.69
C ALA A 813 20.16 -5.44 -14.76
N TYR A 814 21.29 -6.15 -14.61
CA TYR A 814 22.63 -5.57 -14.75
C TYR A 814 22.91 -5.09 -16.18
N ALA A 815 22.52 -5.87 -17.20
CA ALA A 815 22.67 -5.44 -18.58
C ALA A 815 21.92 -4.13 -18.87
N ALA A 816 20.67 -4.03 -18.41
CA ALA A 816 19.86 -2.83 -18.55
C ALA A 816 20.45 -1.63 -17.75
N LEU A 817 20.99 -1.87 -16.56
CA LEU A 817 21.65 -0.85 -15.74
C LEU A 817 22.88 -0.28 -16.45
N VAL A 818 23.72 -1.13 -17.06
CA VAL A 818 24.87 -0.70 -17.84
C VAL A 818 24.44 0.18 -19.01
N VAL A 819 23.40 -0.21 -19.76
CA VAL A 819 22.87 0.61 -20.86
C VAL A 819 22.39 1.97 -20.36
N MET A 820 21.68 2.00 -19.23
CA MET A 820 21.18 3.23 -18.61
C MET A 820 22.32 4.17 -18.20
N LEU A 821 23.39 3.64 -17.58
CA LEU A 821 24.56 4.43 -17.17
C LEU A 821 25.34 4.96 -18.39
N LEU A 822 25.53 4.15 -19.41
CA LEU A 822 26.16 4.58 -20.67
C LEU A 822 25.35 5.69 -21.35
N ALA A 823 24.03 5.61 -21.33
CA ALA A 823 23.17 6.66 -21.87
C ALA A 823 23.32 7.98 -21.09
N LEU A 824 23.46 7.92 -19.75
CA LEU A 824 23.73 9.09 -18.93
C LEU A 824 25.08 9.72 -19.26
N VAL A 825 26.15 8.93 -19.34
CA VAL A 825 27.50 9.40 -19.71
C VAL A 825 27.48 10.05 -21.07
N ALA A 826 26.84 9.43 -22.06
CA ALA A 826 26.68 9.98 -23.41
C ALA A 826 25.92 11.33 -23.39
N ALA A 827 24.86 11.44 -22.59
CA ALA A 827 24.08 12.68 -22.48
C ALA A 827 24.90 13.82 -21.88
N VAL A 828 25.69 13.53 -20.84
CA VAL A 828 26.62 14.51 -20.24
C VAL A 828 27.70 14.92 -21.24
N ALA A 829 28.37 13.96 -21.88
CA ALA A 829 29.42 14.22 -22.84
C ALA A 829 28.94 15.11 -24.02
N VAL A 830 27.81 14.76 -24.63
CA VAL A 830 27.20 15.56 -25.71
C VAL A 830 26.84 16.97 -25.22
N SER A 831 26.36 17.10 -23.98
CA SER A 831 26.02 18.43 -23.42
C SER A 831 27.26 19.30 -23.21
N VAL A 832 28.36 18.72 -22.72
CA VAL A 832 29.63 19.42 -22.52
C VAL A 832 30.25 19.84 -23.89
N CYS A 833 30.26 18.93 -24.86
CA CYS A 833 30.78 19.23 -26.21
C CYS A 833 29.99 20.36 -26.87
N ARG A 834 28.67 20.37 -26.77
CA ARG A 834 27.81 21.46 -27.30
C ARG A 834 28.12 22.80 -26.63
N LYS A 835 28.29 22.82 -25.30
CA LYS A 835 28.65 24.06 -24.58
C LYS A 835 30.02 24.60 -25.01
N LYS A 836 31.03 23.74 -25.19
CA LYS A 836 32.35 24.17 -25.65
C LYS A 836 32.26 24.78 -27.05
N LYS A 837 31.53 24.15 -27.99
CA LYS A 837 31.33 24.67 -29.34
C LYS A 837 30.67 26.05 -29.36
N THR A 838 29.60 26.24 -28.55
CA THR A 838 28.91 27.53 -28.44
C THR A 838 29.77 28.62 -27.76
N ALA A 839 30.69 28.24 -26.87
CA ALA A 839 31.64 29.16 -26.23
C ALA A 839 32.82 29.54 -27.18
N SER A 840 33.21 28.65 -28.12
CA SER A 840 34.25 28.95 -29.11
C SER A 840 33.75 29.75 -30.35
N GLU A 841 32.41 29.79 -30.54
CA GLU A 841 31.73 30.55 -31.60
C GLU A 841 31.31 31.97 -31.13
N LYS A 842 31.45 32.28 -29.82
CA LYS A 842 31.31 33.62 -29.23
C LYS A 842 32.67 34.22 -28.96
#